data_7d62c20a9bcea08dfe9da5260fda71a4
#
_entry.id   7d62c20a9bcea08dfe9da5260fda71a4
#
_cell.length_a   1.000
_cell.length_b   1.000
_cell.length_c   1.000
_cell.angle_alpha   90.00
_cell.angle_beta   90.00
_cell.angle_gamma   90.00
#
_symmetry.space_group_name_H-M   'P 1'
#
loop_
_entity.id
_entity.type
_entity.pdbx_description
1 polymer ?
#
loop_
_entity_poly.entity_id
_entity_poly.type
_entity_poly.pdbx_seq_one_letter_code
_entity_poly.pdbx_strand_id
1 'polypeptide(L)'
;MALETGLQSRTLLKRLKDALSEEGEGQKRLDSVTHLIADSMGTEVCSVYLLVDSLTLELCATEGLDPGSVHKTRLRIGEGLVGLVARDAKPINTDNAPSQPGFRFMPETREERYSSFLGVPIQRLGETLGVLVVQSRLARLFSDDEIYAVEVVAMVLAEMTELGAFVGGDENLKAPHQYSVLIRGGIAQDGAAVGSVLLHEPRVVVTNPFADDINKENKRLKEAIQQLKGDVDGMLNTALKGASEEHKKILEAYRMFANSKGWLNRMEDDIESGLSAEAAVEKEQSTFRTRMARVEDVYLRDRLHDLDDLSNRLLRVLTGQGQAKITDLPENPILIARNIGPGELLEYGRNLKGIVLEEGSVGSHATVIARAMAIPLIINASGITTEALNGDRILVDGDQGIVHLRPEENVDRAFGEKIAMQSKKLERYAKLKNVPAITRDGVRIQLLMNAGLMTDLPSLKNSGAEGVGLFRTELQFLARNSIPKRGELANIYNRVLNSAGDKKVIFRTLDIGSDKVLPYMRPTDEPNPAMGWRAIRLGLDKPGVMKMQLQAFIRAAIDRDVSIMFPMIAQFGEFKMARDNLMHVLEKEAALGHKLPSKVEIGAMLETPSLAFAPKQFFELTDFVSIGGNDLKQFFYAADRENERVRKRYDTLNVSFLNLIKQIVERCDETKTPLSFCGEDAGRPIEAVCLLAMGIRTLSMRPASIGAVKSLILKTNLKDLREIIDTALLSGEQSIRPFVSDWFAQET
;
A
#
# COMPACT_ATOMS: atom_id res chain seq x y z
N MET A 1 13.39 44.92 -23.47
CA MET A 1 13.13 43.54 -23.97
C MET A 1 12.54 42.67 -22.90
N ALA A 2 13.14 42.35 -21.75
CA ALA A 2 12.52 41.47 -20.74
C ALA A 2 11.25 42.02 -20.07
N LEU A 3 11.08 43.35 -19.99
CA LEU A 3 9.87 43.99 -19.45
C LEU A 3 8.69 43.98 -20.45
N GLU A 4 8.94 43.94 -21.76
CA GLU A 4 7.89 43.93 -22.79
C GLU A 4 7.31 42.49 -22.99
N THR A 5 8.11 41.45 -22.87
CA THR A 5 7.68 40.06 -23.02
C THR A 5 6.81 39.60 -21.81
N GLY A 6 7.17 39.98 -20.60
CA GLY A 6 6.30 39.73 -19.43
C GLY A 6 4.92 40.43 -19.48
N LEU A 7 4.84 41.55 -20.20
CA LEU A 7 3.56 42.25 -20.46
C LEU A 7 2.66 41.46 -21.44
N GLN A 8 3.23 40.80 -22.45
CA GLN A 8 2.48 40.02 -23.44
C GLN A 8 1.85 38.74 -22.82
N SER A 9 2.59 38.01 -22.03
CA SER A 9 2.08 36.82 -21.33
C SER A 9 0.94 37.18 -20.36
N ARG A 10 1.07 38.27 -19.61
CA ARG A 10 0.01 38.79 -18.71
C ARG A 10 -1.24 39.21 -19.45
N THR A 11 -1.08 39.84 -20.61
CA THR A 11 -2.22 40.29 -21.43
C THR A 11 -2.99 39.09 -21.96
N LEU A 12 -2.28 38.04 -22.40
CA LEU A 12 -2.88 36.78 -22.83
C LEU A 12 -3.68 36.12 -21.70
N LEU A 13 -3.08 35.99 -20.52
CA LEU A 13 -3.72 35.36 -19.36
C LEU A 13 -4.97 36.12 -18.88
N LYS A 14 -4.93 37.45 -18.93
CA LYS A 14 -6.09 38.27 -18.58
C LYS A 14 -7.24 38.07 -19.59
N ARG A 15 -6.96 38.12 -20.89
CA ARG A 15 -7.93 37.86 -21.95
C ARG A 15 -8.50 36.44 -21.90
N LEU A 16 -7.67 35.46 -21.55
CA LEU A 16 -8.11 34.10 -21.30
C LEU A 16 -9.09 34.01 -20.13
N LYS A 17 -8.78 34.67 -18.99
CA LYS A 17 -9.66 34.70 -17.84
C LYS A 17 -11.04 35.24 -18.21
N ASP A 18 -11.07 36.32 -19.01
CA ASP A 18 -12.32 36.93 -19.47
C ASP A 18 -13.12 35.99 -20.39
N ALA A 19 -12.45 35.37 -21.37
CA ALA A 19 -13.06 34.41 -22.30
C ALA A 19 -13.59 33.14 -21.61
N LEU A 20 -12.90 32.67 -20.56
CA LEU A 20 -13.29 31.51 -19.79
C LEU A 20 -14.41 31.78 -18.78
N SER A 21 -14.60 33.01 -18.40
CA SER A 21 -15.68 33.48 -17.50
C SER A 21 -17.03 33.69 -18.19
N GLU A 22 -17.08 33.67 -19.51
CA GLU A 22 -18.32 33.80 -20.27
C GLU A 22 -19.17 32.52 -20.17
N GLU A 23 -20.47 32.68 -19.86
CA GLU A 23 -21.44 31.56 -19.87
C GLU A 23 -21.68 31.13 -21.31
N GLY A 24 -21.34 29.89 -21.68
CA GLY A 24 -21.50 29.34 -23.02
C GLY A 24 -21.30 27.82 -23.09
N GLU A 25 -21.68 27.23 -24.23
CA GLU A 25 -21.43 25.80 -24.54
C GLU A 25 -19.93 25.53 -24.56
N GLY A 26 -19.50 24.40 -24.03
CA GLY A 26 -18.10 24.01 -23.87
C GLY A 26 -17.26 24.09 -25.16
N GLN A 27 -17.83 23.70 -26.31
CA GLN A 27 -17.18 23.80 -27.62
C GLN A 27 -16.88 25.25 -28.01
N LYS A 28 -17.83 26.15 -27.86
CA LYS A 28 -17.64 27.58 -28.20
C LYS A 28 -16.54 28.24 -27.35
N ARG A 29 -16.42 27.81 -26.08
CA ARG A 29 -15.33 28.29 -25.22
C ARG A 29 -13.99 27.80 -25.71
N LEU A 30 -13.90 26.52 -26.10
CA LEU A 30 -12.67 25.94 -26.62
C LEU A 30 -12.23 26.62 -27.92
N ASP A 31 -13.19 26.88 -28.84
CA ASP A 31 -12.94 27.60 -30.08
C ASP A 31 -12.50 29.06 -29.81
N SER A 32 -13.12 29.74 -28.83
CA SER A 32 -12.71 31.09 -28.43
C SER A 32 -11.32 31.12 -27.85
N VAL A 33 -10.95 30.13 -27.05
CA VAL A 33 -9.62 29.98 -26.46
C VAL A 33 -8.57 29.75 -27.54
N THR A 34 -8.79 28.84 -28.51
CA THR A 34 -7.84 28.58 -29.61
C THR A 34 -7.61 29.81 -30.45
N HIS A 35 -8.69 30.56 -30.80
CA HIS A 35 -8.59 31.81 -31.51
C HIS A 35 -7.78 32.86 -30.75
N LEU A 36 -8.05 33.05 -29.47
CA LEU A 36 -7.38 34.02 -28.60
C LEU A 36 -5.88 33.71 -28.43
N ILE A 37 -5.51 32.43 -28.33
CA ILE A 37 -4.10 32.00 -28.24
C ILE A 37 -3.39 32.31 -29.56
N ALA A 38 -3.97 31.92 -30.69
CA ALA A 38 -3.40 32.18 -32.04
C ALA A 38 -3.15 33.68 -32.26
N ASP A 39 -4.16 34.53 -31.97
CA ASP A 39 -4.04 35.99 -32.05
C ASP A 39 -2.95 36.56 -31.14
N SER A 40 -2.92 36.15 -29.89
CA SER A 40 -1.97 36.67 -28.90
C SER A 40 -0.52 36.21 -29.15
N MET A 41 -0.32 35.01 -29.68
CA MET A 41 1.00 34.46 -30.03
C MET A 41 1.47 34.89 -31.42
N GLY A 42 0.61 35.56 -32.22
CA GLY A 42 0.90 35.93 -33.60
C GLY A 42 1.17 34.70 -34.49
N THR A 43 0.44 33.62 -34.21
CA THR A 43 0.55 32.35 -34.95
C THR A 43 -0.70 32.12 -35.79
N GLU A 44 -0.57 31.41 -36.92
CA GLU A 44 -1.70 31.15 -37.79
C GLU A 44 -2.53 29.95 -37.33
N VAL A 45 -1.96 29.10 -36.50
CA VAL A 45 -2.64 27.88 -35.99
C VAL A 45 -2.52 27.80 -34.47
N CYS A 46 -3.64 27.50 -33.83
CA CYS A 46 -3.71 26.95 -32.50
C CYS A 46 -4.70 25.77 -32.48
N SER A 47 -4.31 24.66 -31.91
CA SER A 47 -5.12 23.44 -31.86
C SER A 47 -5.05 22.75 -30.52
N VAL A 48 -6.19 22.23 -30.05
CA VAL A 48 -6.33 21.48 -28.81
C VAL A 48 -6.71 20.04 -29.13
N TYR A 49 -5.84 19.11 -28.70
CA TYR A 49 -6.07 17.68 -28.75
C TYR A 49 -6.34 17.18 -27.34
N LEU A 50 -7.43 16.45 -27.12
CA LEU A 50 -7.77 15.86 -25.81
C LEU A 50 -7.83 14.33 -25.94
N LEU A 51 -7.50 13.64 -24.84
CA LEU A 51 -7.66 12.19 -24.76
C LEU A 51 -9.15 11.83 -24.67
N VAL A 52 -9.61 10.99 -25.59
CA VAL A 52 -10.96 10.41 -25.60
C VAL A 52 -10.97 9.01 -24.98
N ASP A 53 -9.83 8.36 -24.94
CA ASP A 53 -9.57 7.12 -24.22
C ASP A 53 -8.09 7.09 -23.76
N SER A 54 -7.66 6.02 -23.08
CA SER A 54 -6.31 5.90 -22.51
C SER A 54 -5.16 5.97 -23.55
N LEU A 55 -5.43 5.88 -24.84
CA LEU A 55 -4.41 5.78 -25.90
C LEU A 55 -4.66 6.70 -27.09
N THR A 56 -5.83 7.37 -27.19
CA THR A 56 -6.27 8.09 -28.39
C THR A 56 -6.51 9.57 -28.08
N LEU A 57 -5.80 10.43 -28.79
CA LEU A 57 -5.99 11.88 -28.82
C LEU A 57 -6.95 12.23 -29.97
N GLU A 58 -7.91 13.11 -29.72
CA GLU A 58 -8.85 13.67 -30.69
C GLU A 58 -8.67 15.19 -30.81
N LEU A 59 -8.67 15.71 -32.01
CA LEU A 59 -8.67 17.15 -32.28
C LEU A 59 -10.04 17.73 -31.89
N CYS A 60 -10.09 18.46 -30.77
CA CYS A 60 -11.33 19.01 -30.22
C CYS A 60 -11.60 20.47 -30.63
N ALA A 61 -10.55 21.24 -30.88
CA ALA A 61 -10.70 22.61 -31.43
C ALA A 61 -9.47 23.01 -32.22
N THR A 62 -9.68 23.89 -33.21
CA THR A 62 -8.58 24.44 -33.99
C THR A 62 -8.91 25.82 -34.54
N GLU A 63 -7.95 26.71 -34.48
CA GLU A 63 -7.87 27.93 -35.29
C GLU A 63 -6.83 27.67 -36.37
N GLY A 64 -7.12 27.97 -37.63
CA GLY A 64 -6.18 27.95 -38.76
C GLY A 64 -5.98 26.61 -39.47
N LEU A 65 -6.34 25.45 -38.93
CA LEU A 65 -6.46 24.18 -39.65
C LEU A 65 -7.84 24.06 -40.32
N ASP A 66 -8.06 22.98 -41.09
CA ASP A 66 -9.37 22.73 -41.70
C ASP A 66 -10.43 22.48 -40.57
N PRO A 67 -11.47 23.33 -40.44
CA PRO A 67 -12.50 23.14 -39.40
C PRO A 67 -13.23 21.78 -39.53
N GLY A 68 -13.26 21.18 -40.73
CA GLY A 68 -13.86 19.86 -40.96
C GLY A 68 -13.07 18.70 -40.33
N SER A 69 -11.87 18.96 -39.81
CA SER A 69 -11.03 17.97 -39.11
C SER A 69 -11.35 17.82 -37.62
N VAL A 70 -12.05 18.80 -37.04
CA VAL A 70 -12.47 18.77 -35.64
C VAL A 70 -13.39 17.57 -35.40
N HIS A 71 -13.14 16.84 -34.28
CA HIS A 71 -13.81 15.58 -33.90
C HIS A 71 -13.66 14.41 -34.85
N LYS A 72 -12.81 14.54 -35.91
CA LYS A 72 -12.52 13.49 -36.88
C LYS A 72 -11.08 13.04 -36.83
N THR A 73 -10.15 13.98 -36.67
CA THR A 73 -8.72 13.66 -36.62
C THR A 73 -8.39 13.04 -35.25
N ARG A 74 -7.88 11.82 -35.29
CA ARG A 74 -7.46 11.04 -34.12
C ARG A 74 -6.04 10.53 -34.31
N LEU A 75 -5.27 10.59 -33.22
CA LEU A 75 -3.86 10.18 -33.11
C LEU A 75 -3.68 9.27 -31.93
N ARG A 76 -2.85 8.25 -32.05
CA ARG A 76 -2.44 7.47 -30.88
C ARG A 76 -1.31 8.18 -30.12
N ILE A 77 -1.24 7.94 -28.80
CA ILE A 77 -0.08 8.35 -28.00
C ILE A 77 1.19 7.78 -28.64
N GLY A 78 2.17 8.65 -28.90
CA GLY A 78 3.42 8.31 -29.59
C GLY A 78 3.35 8.45 -31.14
N GLU A 79 2.21 8.78 -31.72
CA GLU A 79 2.00 8.92 -33.13
C GLU A 79 2.02 10.40 -33.55
N GLY A 80 2.89 10.77 -34.51
CA GLY A 80 3.11 12.16 -34.92
C GLY A 80 3.77 13.00 -33.80
N LEU A 81 4.05 14.27 -34.06
CA LEU A 81 4.64 15.17 -33.04
C LEU A 81 3.70 15.37 -31.85
N VAL A 82 2.40 15.47 -32.10
CA VAL A 82 1.38 15.61 -31.05
C VAL A 82 1.37 14.40 -30.14
N GLY A 83 1.36 13.17 -30.71
CA GLY A 83 1.41 11.95 -29.91
C GLY A 83 2.73 11.77 -29.15
N LEU A 84 3.85 12.28 -29.70
CA LEU A 84 5.14 12.27 -29.02
C LEU A 84 5.13 13.22 -27.79
N VAL A 85 4.56 14.43 -27.93
CA VAL A 85 4.37 15.36 -26.80
C VAL A 85 3.55 14.70 -25.70
N ALA A 86 2.45 14.02 -26.05
CA ALA A 86 1.62 13.32 -25.09
C ALA A 86 2.36 12.17 -24.38
N ARG A 87 3.10 11.35 -25.17
CA ARG A 87 3.87 10.21 -24.65
C ARG A 87 4.99 10.65 -23.72
N ASP A 88 5.78 11.65 -24.18
CA ASP A 88 6.99 12.06 -23.48
C ASP A 88 6.72 13.12 -22.41
N ALA A 89 5.49 13.64 -22.39
CA ALA A 89 5.04 14.66 -21.44
C ALA A 89 6.02 15.84 -21.36
N LYS A 90 6.53 16.27 -22.52
CA LYS A 90 7.49 17.38 -22.68
C LYS A 90 7.14 18.22 -23.90
N PRO A 91 7.38 19.54 -23.82
CA PRO A 91 7.24 20.38 -24.99
C PRO A 91 8.17 19.94 -26.15
N ILE A 92 7.65 20.02 -27.36
CA ILE A 92 8.42 19.94 -28.59
C ILE A 92 8.36 21.29 -29.28
N ASN A 93 9.51 21.94 -29.48
CA ASN A 93 9.66 23.20 -30.15
C ASN A 93 10.59 23.05 -31.36
N THR A 94 10.11 23.33 -32.57
CA THR A 94 10.91 23.20 -33.79
C THR A 94 10.51 24.24 -34.82
N ASP A 95 11.48 24.69 -35.62
CA ASP A 95 11.29 25.59 -36.77
C ASP A 95 11.01 24.85 -38.09
N ASN A 96 11.16 23.51 -38.09
CA ASN A 96 10.91 22.67 -39.25
C ASN A 96 10.24 21.35 -38.85
N ALA A 97 8.94 21.39 -38.63
CA ALA A 97 8.15 20.25 -38.22
C ALA A 97 8.22 19.04 -39.16
N PRO A 98 8.16 19.23 -40.51
CA PRO A 98 8.24 18.11 -41.42
C PRO A 98 9.53 17.30 -41.38
N SER A 99 10.64 17.91 -40.93
CA SER A 99 11.94 17.22 -40.83
C SER A 99 12.17 16.52 -39.51
N GLN A 100 11.28 16.68 -38.54
CA GLN A 100 11.44 16.08 -37.19
C GLN A 100 11.19 14.57 -37.22
N PRO A 101 12.00 13.78 -36.52
CA PRO A 101 11.74 12.36 -36.33
C PRO A 101 10.37 12.14 -35.69
N GLY A 102 9.54 11.31 -36.32
CA GLY A 102 8.19 11.03 -35.86
C GLY A 102 7.11 11.96 -36.42
N PHE A 103 7.45 12.95 -37.25
CA PHE A 103 6.43 13.73 -37.97
C PHE A 103 5.53 12.81 -38.79
N ARG A 104 4.21 13.02 -38.70
CA ARG A 104 3.21 12.32 -39.50
C ARG A 104 2.29 13.33 -40.15
N PHE A 105 2.21 13.25 -41.46
CA PHE A 105 1.32 14.08 -42.23
C PHE A 105 -0.14 13.59 -42.15
N MET A 106 -1.05 14.53 -41.84
CA MET A 106 -2.49 14.29 -41.75
C MET A 106 -3.20 15.11 -42.87
N PRO A 107 -3.60 14.49 -43.98
CA PRO A 107 -4.17 15.20 -45.12
C PRO A 107 -5.41 16.02 -44.82
N GLU A 108 -6.20 15.58 -43.83
CA GLU A 108 -7.44 16.22 -43.39
C GLU A 108 -7.23 17.53 -42.64
N THR A 109 -6.04 17.76 -42.05
CA THR A 109 -5.71 18.98 -41.28
C THR A 109 -5.12 20.08 -42.16
N ARG A 110 -4.52 19.71 -43.34
CA ARG A 110 -3.79 20.60 -44.24
C ARG A 110 -2.64 21.35 -43.57
N GLU A 111 -1.96 20.68 -42.63
CA GLU A 111 -0.89 21.26 -41.84
C GLU A 111 0.46 21.42 -42.55
N GLU A 112 0.62 20.88 -43.77
CA GLU A 112 1.86 20.95 -44.54
C GLU A 112 2.36 22.38 -44.84
N ARG A 113 1.52 23.37 -44.59
CA ARG A 113 1.82 24.79 -44.84
C ARG A 113 2.60 25.45 -43.72
N TYR A 114 2.69 24.78 -42.56
CA TYR A 114 3.26 25.35 -41.35
C TYR A 114 4.60 24.71 -41.06
N SER A 115 5.64 25.54 -40.94
CA SER A 115 7.01 25.08 -40.71
C SER A 115 7.33 24.98 -39.19
N SER A 116 6.95 25.98 -38.41
CA SER A 116 7.19 25.98 -36.99
C SER A 116 6.10 25.19 -36.22
N PHE A 117 6.51 24.47 -35.21
CA PHE A 117 5.64 23.71 -34.36
C PHE A 117 6.08 23.87 -32.88
N LEU A 118 5.16 24.24 -32.02
CA LEU A 118 5.29 24.13 -30.58
C LEU A 118 4.10 23.32 -30.07
N GLY A 119 4.37 22.13 -29.53
CA GLY A 119 3.38 21.31 -28.85
C GLY A 119 3.71 21.25 -27.36
N VAL A 120 2.72 21.52 -26.51
CA VAL A 120 2.84 21.54 -25.07
C VAL A 120 1.83 20.54 -24.47
N PRO A 121 2.22 19.67 -23.55
CA PRO A 121 1.28 18.72 -22.95
C PRO A 121 0.31 19.44 -22.02
N ILE A 122 -0.99 19.14 -22.14
CA ILE A 122 -2.04 19.51 -21.20
C ILE A 122 -2.00 18.46 -20.09
N GLN A 123 -1.48 18.86 -18.93
CA GLN A 123 -1.21 17.93 -17.84
C GLN A 123 -1.88 18.36 -16.55
N ARG A 124 -2.33 17.38 -15.78
CA ARG A 124 -2.77 17.56 -14.41
C ARG A 124 -2.39 16.37 -13.53
N LEU A 125 -1.90 16.67 -12.33
CA LEU A 125 -1.51 15.66 -11.33
C LEU A 125 -0.53 14.60 -11.87
N GLY A 126 0.26 14.94 -12.89
CA GLY A 126 1.22 14.01 -13.53
C GLY A 126 0.64 13.17 -14.66
N GLU A 127 -0.66 13.29 -14.95
CA GLU A 127 -1.30 12.65 -16.10
C GLU A 127 -1.45 13.62 -17.27
N THR A 128 -1.26 13.13 -18.49
CA THR A 128 -1.47 13.90 -19.72
C THR A 128 -2.92 13.76 -20.15
N LEU A 129 -3.65 14.87 -20.17
CA LEU A 129 -5.06 14.94 -20.59
C LEU A 129 -5.19 15.29 -22.07
N GLY A 130 -4.13 15.86 -22.67
CA GLY A 130 -4.14 16.30 -24.05
C GLY A 130 -2.86 17.00 -24.46
N VAL A 131 -2.91 17.71 -25.60
CA VAL A 131 -1.79 18.50 -26.14
C VAL A 131 -2.34 19.79 -26.73
N LEU A 132 -1.72 20.91 -26.35
CA LEU A 132 -1.95 22.23 -26.95
C LEU A 132 -0.85 22.47 -27.98
N VAL A 133 -1.24 22.81 -29.20
CA VAL A 133 -0.32 23.00 -30.33
C VAL A 133 -0.47 24.39 -30.92
N VAL A 134 0.63 25.09 -31.19
CA VAL A 134 0.68 26.31 -31.96
C VAL A 134 1.65 26.12 -33.14
N GLN A 135 1.26 26.60 -34.35
CA GLN A 135 2.07 26.45 -35.53
C GLN A 135 2.10 27.78 -36.34
N SER A 136 3.22 28.01 -37.03
CA SER A 136 3.37 29.18 -37.91
C SER A 136 3.99 28.79 -39.25
N ARG A 137 3.66 29.54 -40.30
CA ARG A 137 4.30 29.43 -41.63
C ARG A 137 5.74 29.91 -41.62
N LEU A 138 6.06 30.86 -40.73
CA LEU A 138 7.42 31.35 -40.56
C LEU A 138 8.25 30.27 -39.83
N ALA A 139 9.36 29.87 -40.45
CA ALA A 139 10.33 28.98 -39.86
C ALA A 139 11.04 29.70 -38.69
N ARG A 140 10.59 29.53 -37.47
CA ARG A 140 11.17 30.09 -36.24
C ARG A 140 11.07 29.14 -35.07
N LEU A 141 11.98 29.21 -34.12
CA LEU A 141 11.82 28.64 -32.82
C LEU A 141 11.04 29.60 -31.92
N PHE A 142 10.13 29.08 -31.13
CA PHE A 142 9.47 29.85 -30.08
C PHE A 142 10.46 30.09 -28.94
N SER A 143 10.43 31.29 -28.37
CA SER A 143 11.25 31.65 -27.24
C SER A 143 10.82 30.92 -25.94
N ASP A 144 11.69 30.88 -24.93
CA ASP A 144 11.36 30.29 -23.63
C ASP A 144 10.13 30.96 -22.98
N ASP A 145 9.96 32.27 -23.15
CA ASP A 145 8.82 33.03 -22.64
C ASP A 145 7.50 32.63 -23.34
N GLU A 146 7.58 32.36 -24.66
CA GLU A 146 6.42 31.90 -25.44
C GLU A 146 6.06 30.46 -25.06
N ILE A 147 7.05 29.57 -24.91
CA ILE A 147 6.82 28.20 -24.42
C ILE A 147 6.15 28.24 -23.06
N TYR A 148 6.68 29.03 -22.14
CA TYR A 148 6.13 29.18 -20.80
C TYR A 148 4.67 29.70 -20.81
N ALA A 149 4.38 30.68 -21.65
CA ALA A 149 3.01 31.21 -21.79
C ALA A 149 2.02 30.09 -22.25
N VAL A 150 2.44 29.27 -23.22
CA VAL A 150 1.63 28.15 -23.71
C VAL A 150 1.48 27.04 -22.66
N GLU A 151 2.52 26.77 -21.86
CA GLU A 151 2.46 25.83 -20.73
C GLU A 151 1.44 26.27 -19.66
N VAL A 152 1.41 27.57 -19.32
CA VAL A 152 0.43 28.12 -18.37
C VAL A 152 -1.00 28.00 -18.91
N VAL A 153 -1.19 28.26 -20.20
CA VAL A 153 -2.48 28.05 -20.86
C VAL A 153 -2.90 26.59 -20.85
N ALA A 154 -1.97 25.69 -21.14
CA ALA A 154 -2.22 24.24 -21.11
C ALA A 154 -2.64 23.77 -19.70
N MET A 155 -2.05 24.32 -18.64
CA MET A 155 -2.46 24.04 -17.26
C MET A 155 -3.90 24.51 -17.00
N VAL A 156 -4.29 25.70 -17.44
CA VAL A 156 -5.67 26.19 -17.30
C VAL A 156 -6.67 25.32 -18.07
N LEU A 157 -6.30 24.91 -19.28
CA LEU A 157 -7.12 23.98 -20.07
C LEU A 157 -7.27 22.63 -19.38
N ALA A 158 -6.23 22.14 -18.71
CA ALA A 158 -6.28 20.89 -17.94
C ALA A 158 -7.33 20.94 -16.84
N GLU A 159 -7.37 22.05 -16.08
CA GLU A 159 -8.38 22.29 -15.03
C GLU A 159 -9.80 22.24 -15.60
N MET A 160 -10.03 22.93 -16.72
CA MET A 160 -11.35 23.02 -17.33
C MET A 160 -11.78 21.70 -17.99
N THR A 161 -10.86 20.94 -18.53
CA THR A 161 -11.13 19.61 -19.13
C THR A 161 -11.66 18.65 -18.05
N GLU A 162 -11.06 18.66 -16.89
CA GLU A 162 -11.47 17.80 -15.77
C GLU A 162 -12.82 18.22 -15.17
N LEU A 163 -13.13 19.50 -15.13
CA LEU A 163 -14.43 20.02 -14.69
C LEU A 163 -15.58 19.71 -15.67
N GLY A 164 -15.27 19.03 -16.79
CA GLY A 164 -16.27 18.73 -17.82
C GLY A 164 -16.76 19.96 -18.59
N ALA A 165 -16.05 21.09 -18.48
CA ALA A 165 -16.46 22.37 -19.05
C ALA A 165 -16.48 22.34 -20.60
N PHE A 166 -15.84 21.34 -21.22
CA PHE A 166 -15.75 21.21 -22.70
C PHE A 166 -16.54 20.02 -23.24
N VAL A 167 -17.12 19.17 -22.40
CA VAL A 167 -17.97 18.05 -22.82
C VAL A 167 -19.42 18.48 -22.69
N GLY A 168 -19.94 19.10 -23.74
CA GLY A 168 -21.33 19.49 -23.82
C GLY A 168 -21.93 19.14 -25.17
N GLY A 169 -22.97 18.33 -25.19
CA GLY A 169 -23.78 18.19 -26.38
C GLY A 169 -24.49 16.87 -26.67
N ASP A 170 -24.37 15.86 -25.85
CA ASP A 170 -25.25 14.68 -25.97
C ASP A 170 -25.98 14.46 -24.64
N GLU A 171 -27.30 14.67 -24.62
CA GLU A 171 -28.20 14.44 -23.46
C GLU A 171 -28.20 12.98 -22.98
N ASN A 172 -27.47 12.07 -23.64
CA ASN A 172 -27.31 10.67 -23.26
C ASN A 172 -26.02 10.37 -22.49
N LEU A 173 -25.10 11.31 -22.33
CA LEU A 173 -23.94 11.20 -21.46
C LEU A 173 -24.33 11.73 -20.07
N LYS A 174 -24.94 10.91 -19.24
CA LYS A 174 -25.02 11.16 -17.80
C LYS A 174 -23.62 11.45 -17.30
N ALA A 175 -23.47 12.45 -16.43
CA ALA A 175 -22.18 12.83 -15.87
C ALA A 175 -21.38 11.57 -15.48
N PRO A 176 -20.08 11.49 -15.82
CA PRO A 176 -19.27 10.25 -15.62
C PRO A 176 -19.37 9.67 -14.20
N HIS A 177 -19.68 10.49 -13.19
CA HIS A 177 -19.78 10.12 -11.80
C HIS A 177 -21.16 9.56 -11.34
N GLN A 178 -22.06 9.17 -12.25
CA GLN A 178 -23.36 8.57 -11.90
C GLN A 178 -23.42 7.05 -12.12
N TYR A 179 -22.39 6.44 -12.72
CA TYR A 179 -22.38 5.00 -13.00
C TYR A 179 -21.77 4.21 -11.85
N SER A 180 -22.25 2.98 -11.69
CA SER A 180 -21.61 1.98 -10.84
C SER A 180 -20.25 1.59 -11.46
N VAL A 181 -19.19 1.69 -10.68
CA VAL A 181 -17.83 1.34 -11.11
C VAL A 181 -17.31 0.19 -10.26
N LEU A 182 -16.73 -0.81 -10.94
CA LEU A 182 -16.07 -1.94 -10.31
C LEU A 182 -14.56 -1.83 -10.50
N ILE A 183 -13.81 -1.69 -9.42
CA ILE A 183 -12.35 -1.57 -9.44
C ILE A 183 -11.75 -2.79 -8.76
N ARG A 184 -10.67 -3.32 -9.32
CA ARG A 184 -9.92 -4.44 -8.75
C ARG A 184 -8.57 -3.94 -8.25
N GLY A 185 -8.17 -4.45 -7.08
CA GLY A 185 -6.88 -4.14 -6.46
C GLY A 185 -6.25 -5.35 -5.79
N GLY A 186 -5.09 -5.15 -5.21
CA GLY A 186 -4.38 -6.15 -4.42
C GLY A 186 -4.95 -6.27 -3.00
N ILE A 187 -5.10 -7.48 -2.50
CA ILE A 187 -5.56 -7.74 -1.13
C ILE A 187 -4.40 -7.46 -0.17
N ALA A 188 -4.54 -6.47 0.68
CA ALA A 188 -3.57 -6.18 1.74
C ALA A 188 -4.09 -6.58 3.13
N GLN A 189 -5.40 -6.41 3.38
CA GLN A 189 -6.08 -6.91 4.58
C GLN A 189 -7.49 -7.41 4.18
N ASP A 190 -7.79 -8.64 4.56
CA ASP A 190 -9.08 -9.30 4.38
C ASP A 190 -10.20 -8.64 5.19
N GLY A 191 -11.43 -8.89 4.78
CA GLY A 191 -12.66 -8.39 5.40
C GLY A 191 -13.53 -7.64 4.42
N ALA A 192 -14.75 -7.33 4.83
CA ALA A 192 -15.72 -6.62 4.02
C ALA A 192 -16.20 -5.36 4.74
N ALA A 193 -16.36 -4.26 3.99
CA ALA A 193 -16.87 -3.01 4.52
C ALA A 193 -17.87 -2.34 3.58
N VAL A 194 -18.84 -1.67 4.17
CA VAL A 194 -19.84 -0.85 3.47
C VAL A 194 -19.85 0.53 4.13
N GLY A 195 -19.83 1.56 3.34
CA GLY A 195 -19.83 2.91 3.89
C GLY A 195 -19.90 3.99 2.84
N SER A 196 -19.45 5.16 3.25
CA SER A 196 -19.35 6.34 2.41
C SER A 196 -17.87 6.71 2.18
N VAL A 197 -17.55 7.13 0.98
CA VAL A 197 -16.23 7.59 0.60
C VAL A 197 -15.79 8.77 1.45
N LEU A 198 -14.60 8.67 1.99
CA LEU A 198 -13.83 9.75 2.59
C LEU A 198 -12.52 9.86 1.81
N LEU A 199 -12.39 10.89 0.99
CA LEU A 199 -11.13 11.17 0.32
C LEU A 199 -10.13 11.74 1.33
N HIS A 200 -8.97 11.12 1.44
CA HIS A 200 -7.88 11.57 2.32
C HIS A 200 -7.39 12.96 1.95
N GLU A 201 -7.27 13.19 0.67
CA GLU A 201 -6.94 14.48 0.09
C GLU A 201 -8.12 14.92 -0.78
N PRO A 202 -9.11 15.66 -0.23
CA PRO A 202 -10.08 16.32 -1.09
C PRO A 202 -9.29 17.25 -2.01
N ARG A 203 -9.53 17.15 -3.30
CA ARG A 203 -8.86 17.98 -4.30
C ARG A 203 -9.03 19.45 -3.90
N VAL A 204 -7.91 20.15 -3.74
CA VAL A 204 -7.92 21.59 -3.68
C VAL A 204 -8.10 22.07 -5.13
N VAL A 205 -9.33 22.41 -5.49
CA VAL A 205 -9.61 22.99 -6.79
C VAL A 205 -9.13 24.42 -6.79
N VAL A 206 -8.15 24.74 -7.63
CA VAL A 206 -7.69 26.12 -7.83
C VAL A 206 -8.73 26.85 -8.69
N THR A 207 -9.68 27.50 -8.03
CA THR A 207 -10.78 28.20 -8.70
C THR A 207 -10.35 29.48 -9.43
N ASN A 208 -9.23 30.07 -9.05
CA ASN A 208 -8.67 31.26 -9.70
C ASN A 208 -7.16 31.07 -9.94
N PRO A 209 -6.76 30.60 -11.13
CA PRO A 209 -5.34 30.35 -11.41
C PRO A 209 -4.54 31.63 -11.69
N PHE A 210 -5.17 32.80 -11.79
CA PHE A 210 -4.51 34.04 -12.19
C PHE A 210 -4.35 35.00 -11.02
N ALA A 211 -3.18 35.66 -10.95
CA ALA A 211 -2.91 36.72 -9.98
C ALA A 211 -3.54 38.02 -10.43
N ASP A 212 -4.40 38.60 -9.60
CA ASP A 212 -4.87 39.99 -9.80
C ASP A 212 -3.80 41.02 -9.36
N ASP A 213 -3.00 40.67 -8.33
CA ASP A 213 -1.89 41.47 -7.80
C ASP A 213 -0.75 40.56 -7.37
N ILE A 214 0.37 40.59 -8.10
CA ILE A 214 1.57 39.76 -7.89
C ILE A 214 2.17 39.99 -6.50
N ASN A 215 2.24 41.21 -6.03
CA ASN A 215 2.80 41.52 -4.72
C ASN A 215 1.95 40.91 -3.60
N LYS A 216 0.64 40.92 -3.78
CA LYS A 216 -0.31 40.30 -2.85
C LYS A 216 -0.17 38.78 -2.84
N GLU A 217 -0.06 38.15 -4.03
CA GLU A 217 0.10 36.70 -4.14
C GLU A 217 1.44 36.23 -3.58
N ASN A 218 2.55 36.91 -3.88
CA ASN A 218 3.84 36.65 -3.27
C ASN A 218 3.82 36.79 -1.74
N LYS A 219 3.09 37.76 -1.21
CA LYS A 219 2.90 37.92 0.23
C LYS A 219 2.11 36.74 0.82
N ARG A 220 1.00 36.34 0.18
CA ARG A 220 0.19 35.19 0.57
C ARG A 220 1.02 33.90 0.60
N LEU A 221 1.82 33.64 -0.44
CA LEU A 221 2.71 32.49 -0.50
C LEU A 221 3.69 32.48 0.67
N LYS A 222 4.36 33.61 0.94
CA LYS A 222 5.32 33.74 2.05
C LYS A 222 4.68 33.50 3.42
N GLU A 223 3.50 34.07 3.65
CA GLU A 223 2.75 33.86 4.89
C GLU A 223 2.31 32.40 5.05
N ALA A 224 1.82 31.77 3.99
CA ALA A 224 1.42 30.36 4.00
C ALA A 224 2.61 29.42 4.25
N ILE A 225 3.76 29.67 3.64
CA ILE A 225 4.99 28.91 3.89
C ILE A 225 5.47 29.07 5.33
N GLN A 226 5.36 30.27 5.90
CA GLN A 226 5.74 30.50 7.29
C GLN A 226 4.81 29.77 8.26
N GLN A 227 3.51 29.74 7.95
CA GLN A 227 2.53 28.94 8.70
C GLN A 227 2.84 27.44 8.58
N LEU A 228 3.08 26.92 7.37
CA LEU A 228 3.45 25.53 7.12
C LEU A 228 4.69 25.11 7.92
N LYS A 229 5.73 25.96 7.96
CA LYS A 229 6.94 25.74 8.77
C LYS A 229 6.61 25.66 10.27
N GLY A 230 5.74 26.54 10.75
CA GLY A 230 5.26 26.51 12.13
C GLY A 230 4.52 25.22 12.48
N ASP A 231 3.66 24.76 11.57
CA ASP A 231 2.89 23.52 11.74
C ASP A 231 3.82 22.30 11.76
N VAL A 232 4.79 22.21 10.85
CA VAL A 232 5.81 21.14 10.81
C VAL A 232 6.67 21.15 12.08
N ASP A 233 7.11 22.30 12.55
CA ASP A 233 7.86 22.42 13.80
C ASP A 233 7.01 22.06 15.02
N GLY A 234 5.73 22.38 15.02
CA GLY A 234 4.74 21.97 16.03
C GLY A 234 4.56 20.46 16.10
N MET A 235 4.43 19.82 14.93
CA MET A 235 4.36 18.35 14.81
C MET A 235 5.65 17.69 15.29
N LEU A 236 6.82 18.23 14.93
CA LEU A 236 8.13 17.77 15.42
C LEU A 236 8.22 17.82 16.95
N ASN A 237 7.79 18.92 17.56
CA ASN A 237 7.81 19.10 19.00
C ASN A 237 6.84 18.13 19.73
N THR A 238 5.70 17.81 19.12
CA THR A 238 4.74 16.83 19.63
C THR A 238 5.29 15.41 19.46
N ALA A 239 5.91 15.12 18.33
CA ALA A 239 6.57 13.85 18.04
C ALA A 239 7.76 13.57 18.96
N LEU A 240 8.46 14.59 19.44
CA LEU A 240 9.54 14.47 20.43
C LEU A 240 9.05 13.92 21.78
N LYS A 241 7.74 14.04 22.09
CA LYS A 241 7.15 13.58 23.35
C LYS A 241 6.60 12.15 23.36
N GLY A 242 6.62 11.43 22.19
CA GLY A 242 6.06 10.08 22.16
C GLY A 242 5.98 9.37 20.81
N ALA A 243 6.37 10.00 19.72
CA ALA A 243 6.32 9.40 18.39
C ALA A 243 7.59 8.57 18.08
N SER A 244 7.47 7.64 17.11
CA SER A 244 8.60 6.83 16.64
C SER A 244 9.69 7.71 15.98
N GLU A 245 10.92 7.24 15.99
CA GLU A 245 12.06 7.91 15.30
C GLU A 245 11.81 8.11 13.79
N GLU A 246 11.00 7.27 13.19
CA GLU A 246 10.61 7.40 11.77
C GLU A 246 9.71 8.61 11.54
N HIS A 247 8.74 8.83 12.40
CA HIS A 247 7.88 10.01 12.35
C HIS A 247 8.70 11.30 12.41
N LYS A 248 9.75 11.31 13.24
CA LYS A 248 10.66 12.45 13.33
C LYS A 248 11.43 12.69 12.03
N LYS A 249 11.91 11.62 11.38
CA LYS A 249 12.68 11.73 10.13
C LYS A 249 11.82 12.20 8.95
N ILE A 250 10.57 11.77 8.88
CA ILE A 250 9.62 12.28 7.88
C ILE A 250 9.39 13.77 8.09
N LEU A 251 9.14 14.18 9.33
CA LEU A 251 8.94 15.59 9.67
C LEU A 251 10.23 16.43 9.51
N GLU A 252 11.41 15.83 9.73
CA GLU A 252 12.70 16.47 9.40
C GLU A 252 12.89 16.63 7.89
N ALA A 253 12.44 15.67 7.08
CA ALA A 253 12.42 15.79 5.62
C ALA A 253 11.46 16.90 5.17
N TYR A 254 10.26 16.97 5.73
CA TYR A 254 9.31 18.08 5.48
C TYR A 254 9.94 19.43 5.83
N ARG A 255 10.59 19.54 6.97
CA ARG A 255 11.31 20.75 7.38
C ARG A 255 12.43 21.12 6.41
N MET A 256 13.16 20.14 5.90
CA MET A 256 14.23 20.35 4.90
C MET A 256 13.64 20.87 3.58
N PHE A 257 12.56 20.26 3.08
CA PHE A 257 11.88 20.68 1.85
C PHE A 257 11.23 22.07 2.01
N ALA A 258 10.52 22.32 3.10
CA ALA A 258 9.92 23.62 3.38
C ALA A 258 10.93 24.77 3.47
N ASN A 259 12.21 24.46 3.71
CA ASN A 259 13.32 25.42 3.72
C ASN A 259 14.12 25.43 2.40
N SER A 260 13.74 24.64 1.40
CA SER A 260 14.43 24.59 0.10
C SER A 260 14.25 25.87 -0.69
N LYS A 261 15.32 26.67 -0.83
CA LYS A 261 15.29 27.90 -1.62
C LYS A 261 14.92 27.67 -3.07
N GLY A 262 15.35 26.55 -3.67
CA GLY A 262 15.05 26.23 -5.07
C GLY A 262 13.57 25.97 -5.33
N TRP A 263 12.86 25.35 -4.38
CA TRP A 263 11.41 25.13 -4.45
C TRP A 263 10.65 26.44 -4.32
N LEU A 264 11.03 27.29 -3.35
CA LEU A 264 10.42 28.59 -3.11
C LEU A 264 10.59 29.53 -4.28
N ASN A 265 11.82 29.66 -4.81
CA ASN A 265 12.11 30.56 -5.93
C ASN A 265 11.27 30.23 -7.17
N ARG A 266 11.10 28.94 -7.50
CA ARG A 266 10.30 28.55 -8.66
C ARG A 266 8.83 28.95 -8.51
N MET A 267 8.25 28.81 -7.32
CA MET A 267 6.87 29.28 -7.07
C MET A 267 6.78 30.81 -7.13
N GLU A 268 7.80 31.55 -6.66
CA GLU A 268 7.87 33.01 -6.80
C GLU A 268 7.99 33.43 -8.27
N ASP A 269 8.83 32.74 -9.07
CA ASP A 269 8.96 32.97 -10.52
C ASP A 269 7.62 32.73 -11.24
N ASP A 270 6.89 31.66 -10.86
CA ASP A 270 5.57 31.34 -11.40
C ASP A 270 4.52 32.43 -11.06
N ILE A 271 4.56 32.97 -9.85
CA ILE A 271 3.68 34.11 -9.47
C ILE A 271 4.08 35.37 -10.23
N GLU A 272 5.37 35.62 -10.43
CA GLU A 272 5.84 36.79 -11.23
C GLU A 272 5.34 36.71 -12.67
N SER A 273 5.16 35.49 -13.20
CA SER A 273 4.59 35.30 -14.54
C SER A 273 3.08 35.51 -14.62
N GLY A 274 2.38 35.66 -13.50
CA GLY A 274 0.96 35.98 -13.43
C GLY A 274 0.05 34.91 -12.86
N LEU A 275 0.60 33.82 -12.29
CA LEU A 275 -0.17 32.80 -11.60
C LEU A 275 -0.54 33.23 -10.17
N SER A 276 -1.68 32.73 -9.66
CA SER A 276 -2.01 32.84 -8.23
C SER A 276 -1.06 31.97 -7.41
N ALA A 277 -0.96 32.19 -6.12
CA ALA A 277 -0.12 31.42 -5.24
C ALA A 277 -0.49 29.92 -5.25
N GLU A 278 -1.77 29.60 -5.31
CA GLU A 278 -2.29 28.24 -5.42
C GLU A 278 -1.86 27.58 -6.73
N ALA A 279 -2.02 28.28 -7.85
CA ALA A 279 -1.68 27.77 -9.17
C ALA A 279 -0.15 27.54 -9.32
N ALA A 280 0.66 28.39 -8.73
CA ALA A 280 2.12 28.22 -8.70
C ALA A 280 2.54 26.97 -7.92
N VAL A 281 1.92 26.69 -6.77
CA VAL A 281 2.16 25.47 -6.00
C VAL A 281 1.73 24.23 -6.77
N GLU A 282 0.56 24.25 -7.41
CA GLU A 282 0.04 23.12 -8.20
C GLU A 282 0.92 22.82 -9.41
N LYS A 283 1.39 23.84 -10.12
CA LYS A 283 2.30 23.69 -11.25
C LYS A 283 3.63 23.03 -10.84
N GLU A 284 4.24 23.51 -9.75
CA GLU A 284 5.47 22.90 -9.23
C GLU A 284 5.25 21.47 -8.77
N GLN A 285 4.12 21.17 -8.14
CA GLN A 285 3.75 19.81 -7.75
C GLN A 285 3.61 18.89 -8.97
N SER A 286 2.90 19.33 -10.00
CA SER A 286 2.70 18.56 -11.25
C SER A 286 4.02 18.32 -11.97
N THR A 287 4.86 19.36 -12.10
CA THR A 287 6.20 19.26 -12.70
C THR A 287 7.08 18.26 -11.97
N PHE A 288 7.03 18.27 -10.64
CA PHE A 288 7.82 17.36 -9.82
C PHE A 288 7.32 15.91 -9.98
N ARG A 289 6.01 15.66 -9.94
CA ARG A 289 5.39 14.35 -10.18
C ARG A 289 5.82 13.76 -11.52
N THR A 290 5.75 14.57 -12.60
CA THR A 290 6.13 14.14 -13.95
C THR A 290 7.61 13.75 -14.05
N ARG A 291 8.49 14.50 -13.40
CA ARG A 291 9.94 14.19 -13.39
C ARG A 291 10.22 12.87 -12.68
N MET A 292 9.52 12.61 -11.61
CA MET A 292 9.79 11.47 -10.73
C MET A 292 9.04 10.19 -11.13
N ALA A 293 7.93 10.27 -11.87
CA ALA A 293 7.25 9.10 -12.43
C ALA A 293 8.19 8.21 -13.29
N ARG A 294 9.32 8.76 -13.74
CA ARG A 294 10.34 8.09 -14.55
C ARG A 294 11.52 7.54 -13.74
N VAL A 295 11.55 7.74 -12.43
CA VAL A 295 12.65 7.28 -11.57
C VAL A 295 12.35 5.85 -11.11
N GLU A 296 13.22 4.90 -11.47
CA GLU A 296 13.09 3.50 -11.09
C GLU A 296 13.50 3.22 -9.63
N ASP A 297 14.23 4.15 -9.00
CA ASP A 297 14.71 4.01 -7.62
C ASP A 297 13.55 4.17 -6.61
N VAL A 298 13.25 3.09 -5.89
CA VAL A 298 12.18 3.02 -4.88
C VAL A 298 12.38 4.04 -3.76
N TYR A 299 13.64 4.29 -3.34
CA TYR A 299 13.95 5.24 -2.28
C TYR A 299 13.67 6.70 -2.69
N LEU A 300 13.94 7.04 -3.96
CA LEU A 300 13.62 8.37 -4.50
C LEU A 300 12.11 8.53 -4.69
N ARG A 301 11.39 7.46 -4.98
CA ARG A 301 9.94 7.46 -5.13
C ARG A 301 9.22 7.69 -3.80
N ASP A 302 9.71 7.11 -2.71
CA ASP A 302 9.17 7.37 -1.36
C ASP A 302 9.35 8.84 -0.94
N ARG A 303 10.44 9.50 -1.39
CA ARG A 303 10.65 10.93 -1.17
C ARG A 303 9.71 11.86 -1.94
N LEU A 304 9.12 11.36 -3.03
CA LEU A 304 8.08 12.05 -3.77
C LEU A 304 6.82 12.29 -2.95
N HIS A 305 6.40 11.24 -2.25
CA HIS A 305 5.20 11.31 -1.43
C HIS A 305 5.33 12.36 -0.32
N ASP A 306 6.55 12.54 0.22
CA ASP A 306 6.83 13.55 1.23
C ASP A 306 6.63 14.99 0.67
N LEU A 307 7.07 15.23 -0.58
CA LEU A 307 6.92 16.55 -1.21
C LEU A 307 5.48 16.81 -1.67
N ASP A 308 4.81 15.78 -2.15
CA ASP A 308 3.40 15.85 -2.53
C ASP A 308 2.52 16.22 -1.33
N ASP A 309 2.72 15.58 -0.18
CA ASP A 309 1.99 15.90 1.05
C ASP A 309 2.28 17.34 1.51
N LEU A 310 3.55 17.75 1.43
CA LEU A 310 3.93 19.12 1.79
C LEU A 310 3.26 20.16 0.86
N SER A 311 3.21 19.88 -0.45
CA SER A 311 2.54 20.74 -1.44
C SER A 311 1.02 20.83 -1.18
N ASN A 312 0.38 19.70 -0.90
CA ASN A 312 -1.05 19.66 -0.56
C ASN A 312 -1.36 20.42 0.74
N ARG A 313 -0.50 20.32 1.75
CA ARG A 313 -0.64 21.12 2.98
C ARG A 313 -0.51 22.62 2.71
N LEU A 314 0.43 23.01 1.85
CA LEU A 314 0.59 24.40 1.44
C LEU A 314 -0.65 24.93 0.70
N LEU A 315 -1.19 24.13 -0.23
CA LEU A 315 -2.44 24.45 -0.93
C LEU A 315 -3.62 24.64 0.02
N ARG A 316 -3.76 23.78 1.03
CA ARG A 316 -4.82 23.92 2.06
C ARG A 316 -4.67 25.20 2.88
N VAL A 317 -3.44 25.57 3.23
CA VAL A 317 -3.17 26.83 3.94
C VAL A 317 -3.55 28.03 3.06
N LEU A 318 -3.17 28.01 1.77
CA LEU A 318 -3.47 29.10 0.82
C LEU A 318 -4.96 29.27 0.58
N THR A 319 -5.71 28.18 0.46
CA THR A 319 -7.16 28.19 0.21
C THR A 319 -8.00 28.41 1.47
N GLY A 320 -7.35 28.49 2.64
CA GLY A 320 -8.07 28.62 3.91
C GLY A 320 -8.87 27.38 4.31
N GLN A 321 -8.71 26.29 3.58
CA GLN A 321 -9.24 24.99 3.94
C GLN A 321 -8.31 24.44 5.04
N GLY A 322 -8.51 24.88 6.27
CA GLY A 322 -7.81 24.34 7.44
C GLY A 322 -7.92 22.83 7.47
N GLN A 323 -6.99 22.15 8.18
CA GLN A 323 -7.06 20.70 8.39
C GLN A 323 -8.54 20.32 8.56
N ALA A 324 -9.06 19.49 7.65
CA ALA A 324 -10.40 18.93 7.80
C ALA A 324 -10.42 18.34 9.20
N LYS A 325 -11.13 19.01 10.11
CA LYS A 325 -11.24 18.50 11.48
C LYS A 325 -11.85 17.13 11.32
N ILE A 326 -11.17 16.11 11.81
CA ILE A 326 -11.61 14.70 11.87
C ILE A 326 -12.99 14.57 12.55
N THR A 327 -13.59 15.69 12.96
CA THR A 327 -14.88 15.82 13.63
C THR A 327 -16.11 15.59 12.73
N ASP A 328 -15.99 15.71 11.41
CA ASP A 328 -17.12 15.56 10.47
C ASP A 328 -16.91 14.34 9.54
N LEU A 329 -16.62 13.18 10.13
CA LEU A 329 -16.54 11.94 9.38
C LEU A 329 -17.94 11.51 8.93
N PRO A 330 -18.11 11.06 7.67
CA PRO A 330 -19.38 10.50 7.21
C PRO A 330 -19.72 9.22 8.00
N GLU A 331 -20.96 8.79 7.91
CA GLU A 331 -21.36 7.52 8.52
C GLU A 331 -20.61 6.34 7.85
N ASN A 332 -19.97 5.50 8.66
CA ASN A 332 -19.14 4.37 8.20
C ASN A 332 -18.08 4.78 7.16
N PRO A 333 -17.12 5.65 7.51
CA PRO A 333 -16.17 6.20 6.56
C PRO A 333 -15.25 5.13 5.99
N ILE A 334 -15.12 5.11 4.66
CA ILE A 334 -14.14 4.31 3.93
C ILE A 334 -13.15 5.28 3.31
N LEU A 335 -11.90 5.21 3.76
CA LEU A 335 -10.83 6.09 3.33
C LEU A 335 -10.34 5.70 1.94
N ILE A 336 -10.34 6.66 1.04
CA ILE A 336 -9.70 6.53 -0.27
C ILE A 336 -8.53 7.50 -0.32
N ALA A 337 -7.37 7.00 -0.70
CA ALA A 337 -6.18 7.78 -0.90
C ALA A 337 -5.36 7.24 -2.06
N ARG A 338 -4.54 8.07 -2.67
CA ARG A 338 -3.52 7.60 -3.60
C ARG A 338 -2.49 6.76 -2.84
N ASN A 339 -1.95 7.34 -1.79
CA ASN A 339 -1.12 6.70 -0.78
C ASN A 339 -1.39 7.39 0.57
N ILE A 340 -1.01 6.80 1.67
CA ILE A 340 -1.18 7.40 3.00
C ILE A 340 0.00 7.08 3.90
N GLY A 341 0.43 8.09 4.64
CA GLY A 341 1.46 7.95 5.66
C GLY A 341 0.96 7.23 6.91
N PRO A 342 1.85 6.54 7.64
CA PRO A 342 1.48 5.81 8.87
C PRO A 342 0.93 6.73 9.96
N GLY A 343 1.45 7.96 10.06
CA GLY A 343 0.99 8.95 11.03
C GLY A 343 -0.41 9.44 10.74
N GLU A 344 -0.70 9.75 9.48
CA GLU A 344 -2.00 10.22 9.02
C GLU A 344 -3.08 9.15 9.19
N LEU A 345 -2.76 7.88 8.88
CA LEU A 345 -3.68 6.78 9.09
C LEU A 345 -4.05 6.61 10.58
N LEU A 346 -3.10 6.82 11.47
CA LEU A 346 -3.34 6.77 12.92
C LEU A 346 -4.22 7.91 13.43
N GLU A 347 -4.20 9.08 12.76
CA GLU A 347 -5.07 10.22 13.11
C GLU A 347 -6.55 9.90 12.86
N TYR A 348 -6.88 9.16 11.79
CA TYR A 348 -8.24 8.66 11.54
C TYR A 348 -8.68 7.62 12.57
N GLY A 349 -7.74 6.90 13.15
CA GLY A 349 -7.97 5.93 14.20
C GLY A 349 -8.87 4.76 13.77
N ARG A 350 -9.60 4.19 14.74
CA ARG A 350 -10.50 3.05 14.54
C ARG A 350 -11.89 3.41 13.98
N ASN A 351 -12.11 4.66 13.61
CA ASN A 351 -13.38 5.10 13.06
C ASN A 351 -13.57 4.62 11.61
N LEU A 352 -12.47 4.39 10.89
CA LEU A 352 -12.50 3.87 9.53
C LEU A 352 -13.08 2.45 9.48
N LYS A 353 -13.94 2.20 8.49
CA LYS A 353 -14.52 0.89 8.20
C LYS A 353 -13.77 0.14 7.11
N GLY A 354 -13.09 0.85 6.21
CA GLY A 354 -12.29 0.30 5.13
C GLY A 354 -11.28 1.32 4.62
N ILE A 355 -10.29 0.84 3.89
CA ILE A 355 -9.26 1.67 3.26
C ILE A 355 -9.04 1.15 1.84
N VAL A 356 -8.97 2.05 0.87
CA VAL A 356 -8.63 1.75 -0.51
C VAL A 356 -7.50 2.69 -0.95
N LEU A 357 -6.38 2.12 -1.37
CA LEU A 357 -5.23 2.87 -1.85
C LEU A 357 -5.02 2.61 -3.34
N GLU A 358 -4.80 3.67 -4.08
CA GLU A 358 -4.48 3.58 -5.51
C GLU A 358 -3.08 3.03 -5.73
N GLU A 359 -2.15 3.37 -4.86
CA GLU A 359 -0.76 2.90 -4.86
C GLU A 359 -0.44 2.29 -3.49
N GLY A 360 0.39 1.26 -3.47
CA GLY A 360 0.83 0.68 -2.20
C GLY A 360 1.48 -0.69 -2.35
N SER A 361 2.14 -1.12 -1.30
CA SER A 361 2.67 -2.47 -1.21
C SER A 361 2.13 -3.21 0.02
N VAL A 362 2.09 -4.53 -0.06
CA VAL A 362 1.66 -5.39 1.05
C VAL A 362 2.57 -5.23 2.28
N GLY A 363 3.81 -4.78 2.08
CA GLY A 363 4.80 -4.51 3.12
C GLY A 363 4.84 -3.06 3.61
N SER A 364 4.05 -2.14 3.04
CA SER A 364 4.08 -0.73 3.44
C SER A 364 3.66 -0.52 4.90
N HIS A 365 4.16 0.53 5.53
CA HIS A 365 3.83 0.87 6.91
C HIS A 365 2.33 1.12 7.12
N ALA A 366 1.65 1.72 6.15
CA ALA A 366 0.20 1.92 6.18
C ALA A 366 -0.54 0.57 6.19
N THR A 367 -0.11 -0.39 5.37
CA THR A 367 -0.65 -1.76 5.35
C THR A 367 -0.46 -2.46 6.70
N VAL A 368 0.70 -2.32 7.32
CA VAL A 368 0.99 -2.91 8.63
C VAL A 368 0.05 -2.35 9.69
N ILE A 369 -0.20 -1.03 9.67
CA ILE A 369 -1.11 -0.36 10.61
C ILE A 369 -2.57 -0.77 10.36
N ALA A 370 -3.04 -0.78 9.11
CA ALA A 370 -4.38 -1.20 8.76
C ALA A 370 -4.67 -2.64 9.22
N ARG A 371 -3.70 -3.55 9.02
CA ARG A 371 -3.75 -4.93 9.54
C ARG A 371 -3.86 -4.98 11.06
N ALA A 372 -3.06 -4.16 11.75
CA ALA A 372 -3.10 -4.08 13.21
C ALA A 372 -4.44 -3.54 13.73
N MET A 373 -5.09 -2.67 12.96
CA MET A 373 -6.41 -2.14 13.27
C MET A 373 -7.54 -3.07 12.83
N ALA A 374 -7.24 -4.16 12.10
CA ALA A 374 -8.18 -5.10 11.48
C ALA A 374 -9.18 -4.40 10.53
N ILE A 375 -8.72 -3.38 9.82
CA ILE A 375 -9.52 -2.64 8.84
C ILE A 375 -9.27 -3.25 7.46
N PRO A 376 -10.31 -3.64 6.69
CA PRO A 376 -10.17 -4.12 5.32
C PRO A 376 -9.39 -3.11 4.47
N LEU A 377 -8.36 -3.59 3.76
CA LEU A 377 -7.49 -2.75 2.94
C LEU A 377 -7.26 -3.37 1.57
N ILE A 378 -7.59 -2.62 0.55
CA ILE A 378 -7.25 -2.90 -0.85
C ILE A 378 -6.19 -1.89 -1.30
N ILE A 379 -5.16 -2.37 -1.98
CA ILE A 379 -4.07 -1.57 -2.56
C ILE A 379 -4.04 -1.73 -4.07
N ASN A 380 -3.35 -0.84 -4.77
CA ASN A 380 -3.23 -0.85 -6.24
C ASN A 380 -4.60 -0.84 -6.94
N ALA A 381 -5.55 -0.08 -6.37
CA ALA A 381 -6.88 0.15 -6.94
C ALA A 381 -6.80 1.32 -7.94
N SER A 382 -6.22 1.07 -9.13
CA SER A 382 -5.94 2.12 -10.13
C SER A 382 -7.18 2.91 -10.50
N GLY A 383 -7.06 4.26 -10.52
CA GLY A 383 -8.11 5.19 -10.90
C GLY A 383 -9.16 5.48 -9.82
N ILE A 384 -9.05 4.87 -8.62
CA ILE A 384 -10.06 5.05 -7.57
C ILE A 384 -10.15 6.50 -7.09
N THR A 385 -9.01 7.20 -6.99
CA THR A 385 -8.98 8.60 -6.53
C THR A 385 -9.56 9.57 -7.55
N THR A 386 -9.55 9.19 -8.83
CA THR A 386 -10.15 9.95 -9.93
C THR A 386 -11.66 9.76 -9.99
N GLU A 387 -12.11 8.52 -9.77
CA GLU A 387 -13.51 8.13 -9.90
C GLU A 387 -14.39 8.46 -8.68
N ALA A 388 -13.79 8.44 -7.48
CA ALA A 388 -14.53 8.59 -6.24
C ALA A 388 -14.78 10.05 -5.84
N LEU A 389 -15.98 10.35 -5.36
CA LEU A 389 -16.34 11.60 -4.76
C LEU A 389 -16.64 11.42 -3.27
N ASN A 390 -16.36 12.45 -2.45
CA ASN A 390 -16.71 12.42 -1.03
C ASN A 390 -18.21 12.17 -0.85
N GLY A 391 -18.54 11.19 0.00
CA GLY A 391 -19.92 10.81 0.28
C GLY A 391 -20.50 9.73 -0.64
N ASP A 392 -19.82 9.36 -1.73
CA ASP A 392 -20.25 8.27 -2.58
C ASP A 392 -20.44 6.97 -1.77
N ARG A 393 -21.46 6.20 -2.14
CA ARG A 393 -21.65 4.85 -1.58
C ARG A 393 -20.58 3.92 -2.10
N ILE A 394 -19.92 3.18 -1.21
CA ILE A 394 -18.83 2.27 -1.55
C ILE A 394 -18.89 0.96 -0.79
N LEU A 395 -18.58 -0.14 -1.48
CA LEU A 395 -18.41 -1.47 -0.91
C LEU A 395 -16.97 -1.92 -1.14
N VAL A 396 -16.34 -2.43 -0.10
CA VAL A 396 -14.96 -2.94 -0.14
C VAL A 396 -14.97 -4.42 0.23
N ASP A 397 -14.63 -5.29 -0.73
CA ASP A 397 -14.44 -6.71 -0.53
C ASP A 397 -12.94 -7.03 -0.45
N GLY A 398 -12.36 -6.90 0.74
CA GLY A 398 -10.97 -7.22 1.00
C GLY A 398 -10.65 -8.71 0.87
N ASP A 399 -11.65 -9.61 0.86
CA ASP A 399 -11.46 -11.04 0.63
C ASP A 399 -11.19 -11.35 -0.86
N GLN A 400 -11.80 -10.56 -1.76
CA GLN A 400 -11.69 -10.73 -3.22
C GLN A 400 -10.83 -9.65 -3.89
N GLY A 401 -10.45 -8.58 -3.19
CA GLY A 401 -9.74 -7.44 -3.76
C GLY A 401 -10.60 -6.61 -4.71
N ILE A 402 -11.90 -6.46 -4.40
CA ILE A 402 -12.87 -5.79 -5.24
C ILE A 402 -13.47 -4.59 -4.51
N VAL A 403 -13.57 -3.47 -5.22
CA VAL A 403 -14.25 -2.26 -4.78
C VAL A 403 -15.41 -1.99 -5.72
N HIS A 404 -16.62 -1.83 -5.18
CA HIS A 404 -17.78 -1.31 -5.91
C HIS A 404 -18.02 0.13 -5.48
N LEU A 405 -17.84 1.06 -6.38
CA LEU A 405 -18.17 2.47 -6.19
C LEU A 405 -19.55 2.73 -6.79
N ARG A 406 -20.43 3.42 -6.04
CA ARG A 406 -21.83 3.64 -6.44
C ARG A 406 -22.54 2.35 -6.88
N PRO A 407 -22.56 1.30 -6.02
CA PRO A 407 -23.09 -0.01 -6.39
C PRO A 407 -24.58 0.06 -6.75
N GLU A 408 -25.00 -0.83 -7.63
CA GLU A 408 -26.44 -1.06 -7.86
C GLU A 408 -27.13 -1.58 -6.59
N GLU A 409 -28.42 -1.29 -6.45
CA GLU A 409 -29.19 -1.61 -5.23
C GLU A 409 -29.20 -3.11 -4.88
N ASN A 410 -29.22 -3.98 -5.89
CA ASN A 410 -29.12 -5.43 -5.73
C ASN A 410 -27.78 -5.87 -5.16
N VAL A 411 -26.67 -5.25 -5.60
CA VAL A 411 -25.31 -5.53 -5.13
C VAL A 411 -25.13 -5.01 -3.70
N ASP A 412 -25.59 -3.79 -3.41
CA ASP A 412 -25.51 -3.21 -2.06
C ASP A 412 -26.28 -4.05 -1.04
N ARG A 413 -27.49 -4.53 -1.40
CA ARG A 413 -28.32 -5.39 -0.56
C ARG A 413 -27.64 -6.74 -0.29
N ALA A 414 -27.15 -7.42 -1.34
CA ALA A 414 -26.48 -8.71 -1.20
C ALA A 414 -25.21 -8.60 -0.33
N PHE A 415 -24.48 -7.49 -0.48
CA PHE A 415 -23.28 -7.23 0.31
C PHE A 415 -23.61 -6.89 1.77
N GLY A 416 -24.67 -6.12 2.01
CA GLY A 416 -25.20 -5.86 3.35
C GLY A 416 -25.61 -7.15 4.07
N GLU A 417 -26.27 -8.08 3.38
CA GLU A 417 -26.60 -9.41 3.91
C GLU A 417 -25.34 -10.23 4.23
N LYS A 418 -24.32 -10.20 3.36
CA LYS A 418 -23.01 -10.85 3.61
C LYS A 418 -22.38 -10.33 4.92
N ILE A 419 -22.36 -9.02 5.11
CA ILE A 419 -21.80 -8.38 6.33
C ILE A 419 -22.64 -8.75 7.56
N ALA A 420 -23.97 -8.69 7.46
CA ALA A 420 -24.85 -9.05 8.56
C ALA A 420 -24.66 -10.52 8.99
N MET A 421 -24.49 -11.43 8.03
CA MET A 421 -24.17 -12.83 8.30
C MET A 421 -22.80 -12.98 8.97
N GLN A 422 -21.77 -12.23 8.50
CA GLN A 422 -20.44 -12.23 9.13
C GLN A 422 -20.51 -11.69 10.56
N SER A 423 -21.23 -10.59 10.81
CA SER A 423 -21.40 -10.02 12.13
C SER A 423 -22.07 -11.02 13.10
N LYS A 424 -23.14 -11.68 12.67
CA LYS A 424 -23.82 -12.74 13.47
C LYS A 424 -22.87 -13.92 13.77
N LYS A 425 -22.03 -14.31 12.82
CA LYS A 425 -21.00 -15.33 13.06
C LYS A 425 -19.98 -14.86 14.10
N LEU A 426 -19.50 -13.62 14.01
CA LEU A 426 -18.55 -13.04 14.98
C LEU A 426 -19.16 -12.96 16.39
N GLU A 427 -20.44 -12.58 16.52
CA GLU A 427 -21.15 -12.58 17.82
C GLU A 427 -21.24 -14.00 18.42
N ARG A 428 -21.53 -15.01 17.58
CA ARG A 428 -21.53 -16.42 18.02
C ARG A 428 -20.13 -16.84 18.50
N TYR A 429 -19.07 -16.44 17.78
CA TYR A 429 -17.69 -16.75 18.17
C TYR A 429 -17.27 -16.01 19.43
N ALA A 430 -17.72 -14.79 19.64
CA ALA A 430 -17.46 -14.05 20.87
C ALA A 430 -17.98 -14.76 22.12
N LYS A 431 -19.11 -15.46 22.02
CA LYS A 431 -19.69 -16.30 23.11
C LYS A 431 -18.78 -17.49 23.45
N LEU A 432 -17.99 -17.99 22.49
CA LEU A 432 -17.06 -19.10 22.68
C LEU A 432 -15.73 -18.70 23.32
N LYS A 433 -15.49 -17.41 23.53
CA LYS A 433 -14.21 -16.87 23.99
C LYS A 433 -13.66 -17.62 25.22
N ASN A 434 -14.49 -17.81 26.25
CA ASN A 434 -14.09 -18.41 27.52
C ASN A 434 -14.40 -19.93 27.59
N VAL A 435 -14.92 -20.53 26.52
CA VAL A 435 -15.18 -21.96 26.46
C VAL A 435 -13.87 -22.70 26.16
N PRO A 436 -13.46 -23.71 26.93
CA PRO A 436 -12.29 -24.52 26.59
C PRO A 436 -12.48 -25.20 25.23
N ALA A 437 -11.42 -25.25 24.43
CA ALA A 437 -11.46 -25.96 23.15
C ALA A 437 -11.29 -27.47 23.38
N ILE A 438 -12.38 -28.16 23.64
CA ILE A 438 -12.42 -29.60 23.89
C ILE A 438 -13.30 -30.23 22.80
N THR A 439 -12.82 -31.25 22.14
CA THR A 439 -13.54 -31.98 21.10
C THR A 439 -14.66 -32.86 21.69
N ARG A 440 -15.55 -33.40 20.84
CA ARG A 440 -16.66 -34.26 21.29
C ARG A 440 -16.15 -35.54 21.96
N ASP A 441 -14.99 -36.06 21.56
CA ASP A 441 -14.31 -37.21 22.17
C ASP A 441 -13.37 -36.82 23.34
N GLY A 442 -13.48 -35.62 23.87
CA GLY A 442 -12.83 -35.18 25.12
C GLY A 442 -11.38 -34.72 24.97
N VAL A 443 -10.85 -34.56 23.78
CA VAL A 443 -9.46 -34.13 23.56
C VAL A 443 -9.37 -32.61 23.73
N ARG A 444 -8.53 -32.16 24.66
CA ARG A 444 -8.24 -30.73 24.86
C ARG A 444 -7.25 -30.23 23.82
N ILE A 445 -7.62 -29.11 23.19
CA ILE A 445 -6.80 -28.41 22.19
C ILE A 445 -6.36 -27.07 22.76
N GLN A 446 -5.11 -26.72 22.57
CA GLN A 446 -4.58 -25.40 22.91
C GLN A 446 -4.63 -24.48 21.70
N LEU A 447 -5.32 -23.36 21.83
CA LEU A 447 -5.41 -22.33 20.77
C LEU A 447 -4.60 -21.10 21.16
N LEU A 448 -3.58 -20.82 20.36
CA LEU A 448 -2.67 -19.69 20.53
C LEU A 448 -2.88 -18.70 19.38
N MET A 449 -2.42 -17.46 19.59
CA MET A 449 -2.45 -16.46 18.53
C MET A 449 -1.07 -16.16 17.95
N ASN A 450 -1.03 -15.79 16.68
CA ASN A 450 0.12 -15.15 16.04
C ASN A 450 0.05 -13.65 16.27
N ALA A 451 1.17 -13.03 16.58
CA ALA A 451 1.32 -11.58 16.76
C ALA A 451 2.67 -11.10 16.20
N GLY A 452 2.79 -9.84 15.87
CA GLY A 452 4.03 -9.21 15.42
C GLY A 452 4.15 -7.77 15.89
N LEU A 453 3.02 -7.15 16.29
CA LEU A 453 2.97 -5.78 16.75
C LEU A 453 2.40 -5.70 18.17
N MET A 454 2.73 -4.61 18.86
CA MET A 454 2.12 -4.29 20.16
C MET A 454 0.60 -4.11 20.08
N THR A 455 0.12 -3.63 18.93
CA THR A 455 -1.31 -3.44 18.64
C THR A 455 -2.09 -4.74 18.50
N ASP A 456 -1.42 -5.89 18.31
CA ASP A 456 -2.06 -7.20 18.23
C ASP A 456 -2.44 -7.73 19.63
N LEU A 457 -1.70 -7.33 20.66
CA LEU A 457 -1.80 -7.90 22.00
C LEU A 457 -3.16 -7.71 22.71
N PRO A 458 -3.92 -6.61 22.50
CA PRO A 458 -5.29 -6.52 23.00
C PRO A 458 -6.18 -7.67 22.52
N SER A 459 -5.90 -8.22 21.32
CA SER A 459 -6.61 -9.36 20.74
C SER A 459 -6.41 -10.64 21.57
N LEU A 460 -5.33 -10.76 22.34
CA LEU A 460 -5.09 -11.91 23.24
C LEU A 460 -6.20 -12.05 24.28
N LYS A 461 -6.73 -10.93 24.77
CA LYS A 461 -7.86 -10.93 25.70
C LYS A 461 -9.19 -11.12 24.98
N ASN A 462 -9.32 -10.63 23.73
CA ASN A 462 -10.59 -10.55 23.03
C ASN A 462 -10.91 -11.80 22.20
N SER A 463 -9.92 -12.52 21.69
CA SER A 463 -10.10 -13.73 20.86
C SER A 463 -10.33 -15.02 21.65
N GLY A 464 -9.99 -15.03 22.95
CA GLY A 464 -9.98 -16.24 23.77
C GLY A 464 -8.77 -17.15 23.52
N ALA A 465 -7.68 -16.58 22.99
CA ALA A 465 -6.39 -17.29 22.86
C ALA A 465 -5.78 -17.55 24.24
N GLU A 466 -5.16 -18.72 24.38
CA GLU A 466 -4.52 -19.16 25.63
C GLU A 466 -3.07 -18.65 25.77
N GLY A 467 -2.52 -18.03 24.70
CA GLY A 467 -1.19 -17.45 24.66
C GLY A 467 -0.82 -16.94 23.28
N VAL A 468 0.44 -16.53 23.11
CA VAL A 468 1.04 -16.14 21.83
C VAL A 468 1.97 -17.26 21.39
N GLY A 469 1.56 -18.04 20.38
CA GLY A 469 2.33 -19.17 19.85
C GLY A 469 3.40 -18.77 18.84
N LEU A 470 3.31 -17.58 18.31
CA LEU A 470 4.31 -16.99 17.42
C LEU A 470 4.30 -15.48 17.56
N PHE A 471 5.32 -14.92 18.21
CA PHE A 471 5.59 -13.49 18.15
C PHE A 471 6.69 -13.22 17.13
N ARG A 472 6.31 -12.58 16.01
CA ARG A 472 7.22 -12.23 14.92
C ARG A 472 8.01 -10.99 15.29
N THR A 473 9.32 -11.10 15.36
CA THR A 473 10.19 -9.99 15.80
C THR A 473 10.72 -9.13 14.65
N GLU A 474 10.61 -9.60 13.41
CA GLU A 474 11.13 -8.91 12.23
C GLU A 474 10.53 -7.52 12.02
N LEU A 475 9.25 -7.32 12.36
CA LEU A 475 8.58 -6.03 12.21
C LEU A 475 9.23 -4.92 13.06
N GLN A 476 9.86 -5.29 14.20
CA GLN A 476 10.60 -4.35 15.05
C GLN A 476 11.90 -3.86 14.41
N PHE A 477 12.43 -4.64 13.46
CA PHE A 477 13.63 -4.28 12.70
C PHE A 477 13.26 -3.60 11.38
N LEU A 478 12.22 -4.05 10.69
CA LEU A 478 11.73 -3.47 9.43
C LEU A 478 11.18 -2.05 9.60
N ALA A 479 10.56 -1.78 10.74
CA ALA A 479 9.99 -0.46 11.06
C ALA A 479 11.05 0.61 11.41
N ARG A 480 12.34 0.35 11.22
CA ARG A 480 13.43 1.26 11.62
C ARG A 480 14.48 1.42 10.53
N ASN A 481 15.11 2.58 10.48
CA ASN A 481 16.21 2.87 9.55
C ASN A 481 17.61 2.56 10.15
N SER A 482 17.67 1.97 11.33
CA SER A 482 18.92 1.54 12.00
C SER A 482 18.68 0.32 12.86
N ILE A 483 19.72 -0.47 13.10
CA ILE A 483 19.65 -1.65 13.99
C ILE A 483 19.14 -1.20 15.36
N PRO A 484 18.02 -1.78 15.87
CA PRO A 484 17.49 -1.44 17.18
C PRO A 484 18.52 -1.71 18.27
N LYS A 485 18.63 -0.80 19.24
CA LYS A 485 19.51 -1.01 20.38
C LYS A 485 18.97 -2.11 21.29
N ARG A 486 19.85 -2.86 21.93
CA ARG A 486 19.49 -3.95 22.87
C ARG A 486 18.46 -3.53 23.92
N GLY A 487 18.65 -2.35 24.55
CA GLY A 487 17.72 -1.84 25.56
C GLY A 487 16.32 -1.53 25.02
N GLU A 488 16.24 -1.05 23.81
CA GLU A 488 14.96 -0.78 23.13
C GLU A 488 14.21 -2.07 22.85
N LEU A 489 14.91 -3.09 22.31
CA LEU A 489 14.33 -4.42 22.10
C LEU A 489 13.86 -5.05 23.42
N ALA A 490 14.68 -4.99 24.46
CA ALA A 490 14.32 -5.51 25.78
C ALA A 490 13.06 -4.83 26.32
N ASN A 491 12.93 -3.53 26.18
CA ASN A 491 11.72 -2.78 26.57
C ASN A 491 10.48 -3.22 25.78
N ILE A 492 10.61 -3.44 24.47
CA ILE A 492 9.50 -3.92 23.64
C ILE A 492 9.07 -5.32 24.10
N TYR A 493 10.01 -6.25 24.22
CA TYR A 493 9.71 -7.63 24.64
C TYR A 493 9.15 -7.71 26.07
N ASN A 494 9.64 -6.87 26.97
CA ASN A 494 9.06 -6.75 28.31
C ASN A 494 7.60 -6.27 28.26
N ARG A 495 7.29 -5.27 27.43
CA ARG A 495 5.90 -4.81 27.22
C ARG A 495 5.02 -5.91 26.65
N VAL A 496 5.54 -6.75 25.74
CA VAL A 496 4.82 -7.92 25.21
C VAL A 496 4.49 -8.89 26.34
N LEU A 497 5.48 -9.27 27.15
CA LEU A 497 5.30 -10.16 28.29
C LEU A 497 4.32 -9.58 29.32
N ASN A 498 4.42 -8.28 29.62
CA ASN A 498 3.49 -7.61 30.54
C ASN A 498 2.04 -7.63 30.00
N SER A 499 1.86 -7.46 28.71
CA SER A 499 0.52 -7.49 28.07
C SER A 499 -0.08 -8.89 28.05
N ALA A 500 0.77 -9.92 27.95
CA ALA A 500 0.36 -11.32 27.99
C ALA A 500 0.04 -11.81 29.42
N GLY A 501 0.62 -11.16 30.45
CA GLY A 501 0.49 -11.60 31.86
C GLY A 501 1.12 -12.98 32.06
N ASP A 502 0.35 -13.92 32.61
CA ASP A 502 0.81 -15.30 32.89
C ASP A 502 0.71 -16.23 31.64
N LYS A 503 0.22 -15.71 30.53
CA LYS A 503 0.06 -16.50 29.29
C LYS A 503 1.40 -16.68 28.58
N LYS A 504 1.64 -17.87 28.05
CA LYS A 504 2.86 -18.21 27.29
C LYS A 504 3.03 -17.30 26.10
N VAL A 505 4.28 -16.84 25.85
CA VAL A 505 4.70 -16.11 24.66
C VAL A 505 5.92 -16.80 24.07
N ILE A 506 5.83 -17.21 22.79
CA ILE A 506 6.94 -17.77 22.04
C ILE A 506 7.48 -16.67 21.12
N PHE A 507 8.70 -16.22 21.39
CA PHE A 507 9.40 -15.25 20.55
C PHE A 507 10.19 -15.99 19.47
N ARG A 508 9.93 -15.67 18.20
CA ARG A 508 10.76 -16.14 17.11
C ARG A 508 11.96 -15.20 16.95
N THR A 509 13.18 -15.74 16.85
CA THR A 509 14.35 -14.93 16.49
C THR A 509 14.19 -14.38 15.09
N LEU A 510 14.98 -13.38 14.76
CA LEU A 510 14.87 -12.57 13.54
C LEU A 510 14.86 -13.46 12.28
N ASP A 511 13.81 -13.31 11.47
CA ASP A 511 13.62 -13.97 10.18
C ASP A 511 13.62 -12.93 9.06
N ILE A 512 14.80 -12.48 8.69
CA ILE A 512 15.06 -11.56 7.58
C ILE A 512 16.06 -12.20 6.61
N GLY A 513 15.97 -11.78 5.36
CA GLY A 513 16.83 -12.21 4.26
C GLY A 513 16.76 -11.19 3.12
N SER A 514 17.27 -11.55 1.96
CA SER A 514 17.25 -10.71 0.77
C SER A 514 15.83 -10.44 0.23
N ASP A 515 14.83 -11.21 0.68
CA ASP A 515 13.39 -11.02 0.42
C ASP A 515 12.77 -9.90 1.30
N LYS A 516 13.44 -9.57 2.42
CA LYS A 516 13.00 -8.54 3.37
C LYS A 516 14.20 -7.68 3.75
N VAL A 517 14.61 -6.84 2.83
CA VAL A 517 15.82 -5.99 3.00
C VAL A 517 15.57 -4.98 4.12
N LEU A 518 16.42 -5.02 5.14
CA LEU A 518 16.43 -3.97 6.15
C LEU A 518 17.02 -2.70 5.55
N PRO A 519 16.44 -1.51 5.82
CA PRO A 519 16.89 -0.25 5.23
C PRO A 519 18.38 0.09 5.49
N TYR A 520 18.97 -0.53 6.50
CA TYR A 520 20.36 -0.33 6.91
C TYR A 520 21.29 -1.52 6.59
N MET A 521 20.79 -2.52 5.88
CA MET A 521 21.61 -3.63 5.35
C MET A 521 21.78 -3.45 3.84
N ARG A 522 22.98 -3.73 3.34
CA ARG A 522 23.20 -3.72 1.89
C ARG A 522 22.34 -4.82 1.25
N PRO A 523 21.55 -4.50 0.23
CA PRO A 523 20.84 -5.51 -0.54
C PRO A 523 21.85 -6.53 -1.07
N THR A 524 21.57 -7.81 -0.90
CA THR A 524 22.32 -8.87 -1.56
C THR A 524 21.45 -9.33 -2.73
N ASP A 525 22.00 -9.29 -3.94
CA ASP A 525 21.30 -9.79 -5.12
C ASP A 525 21.32 -11.32 -5.10
N GLU A 526 20.26 -11.91 -4.62
CA GLU A 526 20.08 -13.36 -4.57
C GLU A 526 18.98 -13.79 -5.52
N PRO A 527 19.26 -14.69 -6.47
CA PRO A 527 18.23 -15.18 -7.41
C PRO A 527 17.02 -15.85 -6.73
N ASN A 528 17.23 -16.45 -5.55
CA ASN A 528 16.20 -17.15 -4.79
C ASN A 528 16.23 -16.73 -3.31
N PRO A 529 15.79 -15.51 -2.95
CA PRO A 529 15.91 -14.98 -1.60
C PRO A 529 15.29 -15.85 -0.51
N ALA A 530 14.15 -16.49 -0.80
CA ALA A 530 13.46 -17.36 0.15
C ALA A 530 14.31 -18.56 0.60
N MET A 531 15.20 -19.06 -0.27
CA MET A 531 16.12 -20.16 -0.01
C MET A 531 17.56 -19.71 0.29
N GLY A 532 17.81 -18.42 0.29
CA GLY A 532 19.11 -17.78 0.39
C GLY A 532 19.63 -17.59 1.82
N TRP A 533 20.40 -16.54 1.98
CA TRP A 533 21.05 -16.18 3.24
C TRP A 533 20.10 -15.40 4.16
N ARG A 534 19.30 -16.13 4.92
CA ARG A 534 18.24 -15.58 5.80
C ARG A 534 18.18 -16.27 7.14
N ALA A 535 17.47 -15.67 8.06
CA ALA A 535 17.07 -16.21 9.35
C ALA A 535 18.27 -16.78 10.15
N ILE A 536 18.23 -18.05 10.53
CA ILE A 536 19.29 -18.70 11.31
C ILE A 536 20.64 -18.69 10.59
N ARG A 537 20.68 -18.82 9.27
CA ARG A 537 21.92 -18.79 8.47
C ARG A 537 22.65 -17.47 8.66
N LEU A 538 21.90 -16.36 8.51
CA LEU A 538 22.41 -15.01 8.80
C LEU A 538 22.87 -14.89 10.26
N GLY A 539 22.07 -15.40 11.19
CA GLY A 539 22.33 -15.32 12.62
C GLY A 539 23.58 -16.09 13.08
N LEU A 540 23.89 -17.20 12.45
CA LEU A 540 25.09 -17.99 12.74
C LEU A 540 26.34 -17.38 12.11
N ASP A 541 26.26 -16.91 10.86
CA ASP A 541 27.38 -16.30 10.14
C ASP A 541 27.73 -14.91 10.69
N LYS A 542 26.71 -14.13 11.13
CA LYS A 542 26.87 -12.81 11.76
C LYS A 542 26.25 -12.78 13.17
N PRO A 543 26.88 -13.41 14.15
CA PRO A 543 26.26 -13.70 15.45
C PRO A 543 25.99 -12.43 16.30
N GLY A 544 26.50 -11.27 15.92
CA GLY A 544 26.32 -10.03 16.70
C GLY A 544 24.88 -9.64 16.88
N VAL A 545 24.07 -9.65 15.79
CA VAL A 545 22.64 -9.29 15.82
C VAL A 545 21.84 -10.33 16.61
N MET A 546 22.11 -11.63 16.36
CA MET A 546 21.44 -12.71 17.09
C MET A 546 21.75 -12.63 18.59
N LYS A 547 23.01 -12.49 18.98
CA LYS A 547 23.42 -12.35 20.40
C LYS A 547 22.76 -11.14 21.07
N MET A 548 22.69 -9.99 20.37
CA MET A 548 22.02 -8.80 20.86
C MET A 548 20.52 -9.07 21.11
N GLN A 549 19.85 -9.77 20.19
CA GLN A 549 18.43 -10.12 20.33
C GLN A 549 18.21 -11.11 21.46
N LEU A 550 19.05 -12.16 21.59
CA LEU A 550 18.98 -13.10 22.70
C LEU A 550 19.19 -12.42 24.05
N GLN A 551 20.15 -11.50 24.16
CA GLN A 551 20.32 -10.67 25.37
C GLN A 551 19.08 -9.83 25.68
N ALA A 552 18.41 -9.30 24.65
CA ALA A 552 17.20 -8.51 24.83
C ALA A 552 16.03 -9.39 25.36
N PHE A 553 15.86 -10.62 24.88
CA PHE A 553 14.87 -11.57 25.40
C PHE A 553 15.13 -11.89 26.87
N ILE A 554 16.37 -12.23 27.23
CA ILE A 554 16.77 -12.56 28.61
C ILE A 554 16.47 -11.38 29.55
N ARG A 555 16.86 -10.17 29.15
CA ARG A 555 16.63 -8.96 29.96
C ARG A 555 15.16 -8.54 30.04
N ALA A 556 14.37 -8.90 29.06
CA ALA A 556 12.92 -8.64 29.07
C ALA A 556 12.16 -9.56 30.00
N ALA A 557 12.65 -10.78 30.23
CA ALA A 557 11.97 -11.86 30.94
C ALA A 557 12.54 -12.13 32.33
N ILE A 558 13.14 -11.13 32.99
CA ILE A 558 13.64 -11.26 34.35
C ILE A 558 12.53 -11.76 35.29
N ASP A 559 12.86 -12.80 36.08
CA ASP A 559 11.95 -13.47 37.03
C ASP A 559 10.66 -14.04 36.38
N ARG A 560 10.69 -14.34 35.02
CA ARG A 560 9.60 -14.93 34.26
C ARG A 560 10.10 -16.02 33.31
N ASP A 561 9.16 -16.81 32.81
CA ASP A 561 9.43 -17.79 31.76
C ASP A 561 9.51 -17.11 30.39
N VAL A 562 10.41 -17.60 29.54
CA VAL A 562 10.55 -17.17 28.15
C VAL A 562 10.73 -18.35 27.23
N SER A 563 9.99 -18.37 26.11
CA SER A 563 10.15 -19.38 25.06
C SER A 563 10.73 -18.71 23.82
N ILE A 564 11.86 -19.22 23.34
CA ILE A 564 12.61 -18.70 22.19
C ILE A 564 12.64 -19.76 21.10
N MET A 565 12.26 -19.36 19.88
CA MET A 565 12.16 -20.26 18.74
C MET A 565 13.08 -19.80 17.61
N PHE A 566 13.89 -20.70 17.08
CA PHE A 566 14.78 -20.45 15.94
C PHE A 566 14.12 -20.85 14.63
N PRO A 567 13.98 -19.91 13.66
CA PRO A 567 13.41 -20.19 12.34
C PRO A 567 14.42 -20.81 11.36
N MET A 568 13.93 -21.40 10.28
CA MET A 568 14.71 -21.88 9.12
C MET A 568 15.82 -22.88 9.47
N ILE A 569 15.66 -23.65 10.54
CA ILE A 569 16.59 -24.73 10.86
C ILE A 569 16.47 -25.83 9.80
N ALA A 570 17.57 -26.15 9.13
CA ALA A 570 17.66 -27.19 8.11
C ALA A 570 18.44 -28.42 8.57
N GLN A 571 19.35 -28.26 9.52
CA GLN A 571 20.21 -29.31 10.06
C GLN A 571 20.29 -29.22 11.59
N PHE A 572 20.48 -30.39 12.22
CA PHE A 572 20.65 -30.47 13.68
C PHE A 572 21.83 -29.64 14.20
N GLY A 573 22.93 -29.55 13.43
CA GLY A 573 24.09 -28.74 13.79
C GLY A 573 23.77 -27.24 13.93
N GLU A 574 22.91 -26.69 13.08
CA GLU A 574 22.48 -25.29 13.16
C GLU A 574 21.69 -25.02 14.45
N PHE A 575 20.77 -25.91 14.80
CA PHE A 575 20.02 -25.82 16.06
C PHE A 575 20.94 -25.86 17.27
N LYS A 576 21.90 -26.82 17.28
CA LYS A 576 22.88 -26.95 18.36
C LYS A 576 23.70 -25.67 18.52
N MET A 577 24.22 -25.12 17.42
CA MET A 577 24.98 -23.86 17.44
C MET A 577 24.15 -22.68 17.95
N ALA A 578 22.88 -22.58 17.54
CA ALA A 578 21.96 -21.54 18.02
C ALA A 578 21.69 -21.67 19.52
N ARG A 579 21.44 -22.88 19.99
CA ARG A 579 21.25 -23.20 21.41
C ARG A 579 22.51 -22.89 22.23
N ASP A 580 23.69 -23.30 21.77
CA ASP A 580 24.97 -23.02 22.44
C ASP A 580 25.24 -21.51 22.53
N ASN A 581 24.90 -20.72 21.48
CA ASN A 581 24.95 -19.25 21.52
C ASN A 581 24.02 -18.68 22.61
N LEU A 582 22.81 -19.21 22.77
CA LEU A 582 21.89 -18.76 23.80
C LEU A 582 22.40 -19.12 25.21
N MET A 583 22.91 -20.34 25.38
CA MET A 583 23.49 -20.77 26.69
C MET A 583 24.69 -19.88 27.06
N HIS A 584 25.58 -19.58 26.09
CA HIS A 584 26.69 -18.67 26.32
C HIS A 584 26.23 -17.25 26.71
N VAL A 585 25.14 -16.77 26.11
CA VAL A 585 24.58 -15.44 26.46
C VAL A 585 24.02 -15.47 27.89
N LEU A 586 23.33 -16.55 28.31
CA LEU A 586 22.83 -16.74 29.66
C LEU A 586 23.97 -16.73 30.70
N GLU A 587 25.03 -17.51 30.45
CA GLU A 587 26.21 -17.56 31.30
C GLU A 587 26.88 -16.20 31.43
N LYS A 588 26.99 -15.46 30.34
CA LYS A 588 27.58 -14.11 30.32
C LYS A 588 26.73 -13.11 31.11
N GLU A 589 25.39 -13.13 30.94
CA GLU A 589 24.48 -12.24 31.70
C GLU A 589 24.51 -12.57 33.19
N ALA A 590 24.61 -13.86 33.58
CA ALA A 590 24.80 -14.30 34.96
C ALA A 590 26.12 -13.81 35.55
N ALA A 591 27.23 -13.97 34.80
CA ALA A 591 28.57 -13.51 35.23
C ALA A 591 28.64 -11.98 35.41
N LEU A 592 27.81 -11.23 34.71
CA LEU A 592 27.68 -9.79 34.88
C LEU A 592 26.76 -9.38 36.05
N GLY A 593 26.23 -10.36 36.82
CA GLY A 593 25.34 -10.12 37.95
C GLY A 593 23.93 -9.69 37.55
N HIS A 594 23.52 -9.88 36.32
CA HIS A 594 22.15 -9.59 35.89
C HIS A 594 21.21 -10.71 36.35
N LYS A 595 19.97 -10.35 36.69
CA LYS A 595 18.92 -11.32 36.95
C LYS A 595 18.53 -12.03 35.67
N LEU A 596 18.26 -13.33 35.77
CA LEU A 596 17.91 -14.20 34.67
C LEU A 596 16.40 -14.51 34.63
N PRO A 597 15.86 -15.00 33.49
CA PRO A 597 14.54 -15.63 33.47
C PRO A 597 14.42 -16.81 34.44
N SER A 598 13.20 -17.07 34.91
CA SER A 598 12.92 -18.24 35.78
C SER A 598 13.09 -19.55 35.00
N LYS A 599 12.63 -19.57 33.75
CA LYS A 599 12.79 -20.70 32.81
C LYS A 599 13.02 -20.19 31.39
N VAL A 600 13.90 -20.85 30.67
CA VAL A 600 14.11 -20.60 29.24
C VAL A 600 13.78 -21.88 28.48
N GLU A 601 12.78 -21.84 27.59
CA GLU A 601 12.46 -22.91 26.69
C GLU A 601 13.02 -22.60 25.30
N ILE A 602 13.70 -23.57 24.69
CA ILE A 602 14.39 -23.42 23.41
C ILE A 602 13.74 -24.32 22.37
N GLY A 603 13.07 -23.70 21.39
CA GLY A 603 12.35 -24.41 20.33
C GLY A 603 12.92 -24.17 18.93
N ALA A 604 12.48 -25.00 18.01
CA ALA A 604 12.77 -24.86 16.59
C ALA A 604 11.49 -24.71 15.77
N MET A 605 11.54 -23.84 14.74
CA MET A 605 10.52 -23.85 13.70
C MET A 605 10.87 -24.89 12.66
N LEU A 606 10.01 -25.90 12.52
CA LEU A 606 10.11 -26.93 11.50
C LEU A 606 9.42 -26.43 10.25
N GLU A 607 10.18 -25.83 9.36
CA GLU A 607 9.69 -25.24 8.12
C GLU A 607 10.54 -25.59 6.89
N THR A 608 11.62 -26.36 7.10
CA THR A 608 12.40 -27.02 6.05
C THR A 608 12.10 -28.50 6.07
N PRO A 609 11.80 -29.15 4.91
CA PRO A 609 11.49 -30.59 4.88
C PRO A 609 12.61 -31.47 5.42
N SER A 610 13.87 -31.06 5.27
CA SER A 610 15.05 -31.79 5.78
C SER A 610 15.00 -32.01 7.29
N LEU A 611 14.43 -31.08 8.05
CA LEU A 611 14.36 -31.18 9.51
C LEU A 611 13.39 -32.26 9.99
N ALA A 612 12.38 -32.62 9.19
CA ALA A 612 11.49 -33.75 9.47
C ALA A 612 12.25 -35.09 9.55
N PHE A 613 13.40 -35.15 8.88
CA PHE A 613 14.30 -36.32 8.84
C PHE A 613 15.52 -36.19 9.78
N ALA A 614 15.51 -35.18 10.66
CA ALA A 614 16.60 -35.00 11.63
C ALA A 614 16.76 -36.23 12.55
N PRO A 615 17.96 -36.42 13.10
CA PRO A 615 18.20 -37.52 14.05
C PRO A 615 17.38 -37.33 15.32
N LYS A 616 17.08 -38.42 16.03
CA LYS A 616 16.27 -38.42 17.23
C LYS A 616 16.77 -37.39 18.29
N GLN A 617 18.09 -37.26 18.39
CA GLN A 617 18.75 -36.31 19.30
C GLN A 617 18.33 -34.87 19.08
N PHE A 618 17.92 -34.47 17.87
CA PHE A 618 17.37 -33.15 17.63
C PHE A 618 16.07 -32.92 18.43
N PHE A 619 15.14 -33.87 18.31
CA PHE A 619 13.86 -33.80 19.01
C PHE A 619 14.02 -33.89 20.53
N GLU A 620 14.93 -34.74 21.01
CA GLU A 620 15.26 -34.88 22.43
C GLU A 620 15.89 -33.61 23.03
N LEU A 621 16.66 -32.85 22.24
CA LEU A 621 17.33 -31.62 22.69
C LEU A 621 16.43 -30.39 22.63
N THR A 622 15.32 -30.49 21.90
CA THR A 622 14.41 -29.36 21.64
C THR A 622 13.25 -29.36 22.65
N ASP A 623 13.03 -28.25 23.38
CA ASP A 623 11.95 -28.17 24.37
C ASP A 623 10.55 -28.13 23.71
N PHE A 624 10.45 -27.65 22.46
CA PHE A 624 9.24 -27.69 21.65
C PHE A 624 9.55 -27.50 20.16
N VAL A 625 8.69 -28.02 19.31
CA VAL A 625 8.72 -27.82 17.86
C VAL A 625 7.46 -27.11 17.40
N SER A 626 7.60 -26.16 16.48
CA SER A 626 6.46 -25.49 15.83
C SER A 626 6.56 -25.64 14.32
N ILE A 627 5.55 -26.21 13.69
CA ILE A 627 5.53 -26.34 12.23
C ILE A 627 5.19 -25.01 11.60
N GLY A 628 6.12 -24.44 10.82
CA GLY A 628 5.92 -23.27 9.98
C GLY A 628 5.27 -23.68 8.65
N GLY A 629 3.95 -23.94 8.66
CA GLY A 629 3.26 -24.60 7.55
C GLY A 629 3.37 -23.91 6.21
N ASN A 630 3.50 -22.58 6.18
CA ASN A 630 3.62 -21.82 4.94
C ASN A 630 4.95 -22.12 4.23
N ASP A 631 6.07 -21.96 4.94
CA ASP A 631 7.40 -22.19 4.41
C ASP A 631 7.66 -23.70 4.23
N LEU A 632 7.19 -24.54 5.14
CA LEU A 632 7.28 -26.00 4.97
C LEU A 632 6.61 -26.45 3.66
N LYS A 633 5.40 -25.96 3.36
CA LYS A 633 4.67 -26.29 2.13
C LYS A 633 5.39 -25.74 0.89
N GLN A 634 5.90 -24.51 0.96
CA GLN A 634 6.68 -23.87 -0.10
C GLN A 634 7.90 -24.73 -0.48
N PHE A 635 8.69 -25.14 0.50
CA PHE A 635 9.92 -25.89 0.25
C PHE A 635 9.64 -27.38 -0.08
N PHE A 636 8.57 -27.95 0.48
CA PHE A 636 8.19 -29.32 0.17
C PHE A 636 7.75 -29.50 -1.29
N TYR A 637 6.98 -28.54 -1.81
CA TYR A 637 6.53 -28.57 -3.21
C TYR A 637 7.44 -27.79 -4.16
N ALA A 638 8.50 -27.16 -3.69
CA ALA A 638 9.33 -26.23 -4.46
C ALA A 638 8.50 -25.17 -5.19
N ALA A 639 7.49 -24.63 -4.52
CA ALA A 639 6.49 -23.75 -5.08
C ALA A 639 6.43 -22.42 -4.31
N ASP A 640 6.71 -21.32 -5.00
CA ASP A 640 6.66 -19.99 -4.41
C ASP A 640 5.24 -19.63 -3.98
N ARG A 641 5.05 -19.36 -2.69
CA ARG A 641 3.76 -18.99 -2.08
C ARG A 641 3.27 -17.60 -2.51
N GLU A 642 4.16 -16.74 -2.98
CA GLU A 642 3.82 -15.41 -3.44
C GLU A 642 3.39 -15.40 -4.92
N ASN A 643 3.72 -16.47 -5.66
CA ASN A 643 3.28 -16.64 -7.03
C ASN A 643 1.82 -17.13 -7.10
N GLU A 644 0.92 -16.25 -7.51
CA GLU A 644 -0.53 -16.56 -7.58
C GLU A 644 -0.89 -17.73 -8.49
N ARG A 645 -0.11 -17.97 -9.54
CA ARG A 645 -0.34 -19.08 -10.49
C ARG A 645 0.01 -20.44 -9.91
N VAL A 646 0.93 -20.47 -8.94
CA VAL A 646 1.47 -21.70 -8.37
C VAL A 646 0.86 -22.01 -7.00
N ARG A 647 0.69 -21.01 -6.13
CA ARG A 647 0.23 -21.21 -4.73
C ARG A 647 -1.10 -21.96 -4.59
N LYS A 648 -2.00 -21.81 -5.59
CA LYS A 648 -3.33 -22.46 -5.56
C LYS A 648 -3.30 -23.94 -5.94
N ARG A 649 -2.16 -24.43 -6.47
CA ARG A 649 -2.03 -25.83 -6.93
C ARG A 649 -1.79 -26.81 -5.79
N TYR A 650 -1.28 -26.33 -4.66
CA TYR A 650 -0.81 -27.16 -3.56
C TYR A 650 -1.62 -26.91 -2.30
N ASP A 651 -2.50 -27.87 -2.02
CA ASP A 651 -3.38 -27.85 -0.85
C ASP A 651 -2.68 -28.49 0.35
N THR A 652 -2.97 -28.02 1.55
CA THR A 652 -2.50 -28.62 2.80
C THR A 652 -3.09 -30.01 3.04
N LEU A 653 -4.30 -30.26 2.53
CA LEU A 653 -4.97 -31.56 2.59
C LEU A 653 -4.53 -32.54 1.48
N ASN A 654 -3.41 -32.25 0.82
CA ASN A 654 -2.79 -33.16 -0.11
C ASN A 654 -2.14 -34.34 0.64
N VAL A 655 -2.35 -35.55 0.14
CA VAL A 655 -1.87 -36.78 0.75
C VAL A 655 -0.35 -36.77 1.00
N SER A 656 0.45 -36.29 0.04
CA SER A 656 1.91 -36.24 0.19
C SER A 656 2.33 -35.32 1.35
N PHE A 657 1.69 -34.15 1.50
CA PHE A 657 2.01 -33.23 2.57
C PHE A 657 1.54 -33.74 3.93
N LEU A 658 0.36 -34.36 3.98
CA LEU A 658 -0.15 -34.98 5.21
C LEU A 658 0.72 -36.15 5.68
N ASN A 659 1.28 -36.90 4.77
CA ASN A 659 2.27 -37.97 5.12
C ASN A 659 3.52 -37.35 5.74
N LEU A 660 4.01 -36.22 5.26
CA LEU A 660 5.11 -35.50 5.92
C LEU A 660 4.70 -35.03 7.33
N ILE A 661 3.49 -34.46 7.49
CA ILE A 661 2.97 -34.06 8.81
C ILE A 661 2.87 -35.26 9.75
N LYS A 662 2.37 -36.40 9.27
CA LYS A 662 2.28 -37.63 10.05
C LYS A 662 3.64 -38.06 10.57
N GLN A 663 4.66 -38.08 9.71
CA GLN A 663 6.03 -38.42 10.10
C GLN A 663 6.57 -37.44 11.18
N ILE A 664 6.30 -36.13 11.05
CA ILE A 664 6.73 -35.16 12.06
C ILE A 664 6.04 -35.41 13.40
N VAL A 665 4.75 -35.71 13.40
CA VAL A 665 3.98 -36.05 14.61
C VAL A 665 4.57 -37.27 15.27
N GLU A 666 4.79 -38.36 14.52
CA GLU A 666 5.37 -39.61 15.03
C GLU A 666 6.74 -39.39 15.69
N ARG A 667 7.62 -38.58 15.06
CA ARG A 667 8.92 -38.23 15.62
C ARG A 667 8.83 -37.46 16.95
N CYS A 668 7.91 -36.52 17.01
CA CYS A 668 7.69 -35.74 18.23
C CYS A 668 7.05 -36.59 19.35
N ASP A 669 6.14 -37.49 19.01
CA ASP A 669 5.51 -38.41 19.98
C ASP A 669 6.53 -39.41 20.55
N GLU A 670 7.43 -39.97 19.74
CA GLU A 670 8.53 -40.87 20.17
C GLU A 670 9.44 -40.23 21.21
N THR A 671 9.65 -38.91 21.13
CA THR A 671 10.53 -38.17 22.04
C THR A 671 9.77 -37.38 23.10
N LYS A 672 8.44 -37.36 23.05
CA LYS A 672 7.56 -36.58 23.88
C LYS A 672 7.81 -35.06 23.74
N THR A 673 8.24 -34.61 22.57
CA THR A 673 8.53 -33.21 22.26
C THR A 673 7.23 -32.51 21.92
N PRO A 674 6.85 -31.44 22.66
CA PRO A 674 5.63 -30.68 22.37
C PRO A 674 5.62 -30.15 20.93
N LEU A 675 4.52 -30.42 20.20
CA LEU A 675 4.37 -30.03 18.80
C LEU A 675 3.22 -29.03 18.64
N SER A 676 3.48 -27.94 17.89
CA SER A 676 2.48 -26.96 17.49
C SER A 676 2.52 -26.72 15.99
N PHE A 677 1.44 -26.12 15.45
CA PHE A 677 1.37 -25.67 14.06
C PHE A 677 1.01 -24.18 14.01
N CYS A 678 1.81 -23.37 13.33
CA CYS A 678 1.64 -21.90 13.28
C CYS A 678 1.49 -21.33 11.87
N GLY A 679 1.28 -22.15 10.85
CA GLY A 679 0.98 -21.71 9.49
C GLY A 679 -0.43 -21.12 9.34
N GLU A 680 -0.70 -20.48 8.22
CA GLU A 680 -2.02 -19.88 7.94
C GLU A 680 -3.15 -20.89 7.93
N ASP A 681 -2.87 -22.12 7.53
CA ASP A 681 -3.81 -23.23 7.48
C ASP A 681 -4.36 -23.61 8.88
N ALA A 682 -3.61 -23.32 9.96
CA ALA A 682 -4.13 -23.44 11.33
C ALA A 682 -5.38 -22.57 11.58
N GLY A 683 -5.54 -21.49 10.84
CA GLY A 683 -6.68 -20.57 10.93
C GLY A 683 -7.85 -20.94 10.02
N ARG A 684 -7.71 -21.97 9.21
CA ARG A 684 -8.78 -22.52 8.35
C ARG A 684 -9.47 -23.67 9.06
N PRO A 685 -10.78 -23.60 9.33
CA PRO A 685 -11.41 -24.57 10.22
C PRO A 685 -11.28 -26.03 9.81
N ILE A 686 -11.42 -26.36 8.53
CA ILE A 686 -11.30 -27.75 8.03
C ILE A 686 -9.88 -28.25 8.14
N GLU A 687 -8.92 -27.49 7.65
CA GLU A 687 -7.49 -27.81 7.75
C GLU A 687 -7.06 -27.96 9.21
N ALA A 688 -7.51 -27.06 10.07
CA ALA A 688 -7.21 -27.09 11.50
C ALA A 688 -7.63 -28.42 12.14
N VAL A 689 -8.88 -28.85 11.94
CA VAL A 689 -9.36 -30.11 12.55
C VAL A 689 -8.70 -31.35 11.92
N CYS A 690 -8.35 -31.31 10.63
CA CYS A 690 -7.56 -32.37 10.02
C CYS A 690 -6.16 -32.47 10.66
N LEU A 691 -5.47 -31.37 10.87
CA LEU A 691 -4.18 -31.32 11.57
C LEU A 691 -4.28 -31.86 13.00
N LEU A 692 -5.40 -31.56 13.71
CA LEU A 692 -5.68 -32.10 15.04
C LEU A 692 -5.92 -33.61 15.01
N ALA A 693 -6.67 -34.10 14.02
CA ALA A 693 -6.89 -35.52 13.83
C ALA A 693 -5.58 -36.28 13.50
N MET A 694 -4.62 -35.61 12.82
CA MET A 694 -3.29 -36.15 12.58
C MET A 694 -2.42 -36.26 13.86
N GLY A 695 -2.82 -35.66 14.99
CA GLY A 695 -2.10 -35.76 16.26
C GLY A 695 -1.60 -34.46 16.85
N ILE A 696 -1.67 -33.34 16.13
CA ILE A 696 -1.29 -32.02 16.66
C ILE A 696 -2.28 -31.60 17.74
N ARG A 697 -1.82 -30.96 18.84
CA ARG A 697 -2.67 -30.55 19.97
C ARG A 697 -2.61 -29.04 20.24
N THR A 698 -1.71 -28.35 19.60
CA THR A 698 -1.55 -26.89 19.74
C THR A 698 -1.55 -26.23 18.37
N LEU A 699 -2.46 -25.27 18.18
CA LEU A 699 -2.55 -24.47 16.94
C LEU A 699 -2.34 -23.01 17.27
N SER A 700 -1.57 -22.31 16.44
CA SER A 700 -1.36 -20.86 16.53
C SER A 700 -1.77 -20.20 15.24
N MET A 701 -2.68 -19.20 15.32
CA MET A 701 -3.33 -18.60 14.17
C MET A 701 -3.61 -17.11 14.36
N ARG A 702 -4.11 -16.43 13.33
CA ARG A 702 -4.58 -15.06 13.47
C ARG A 702 -5.73 -14.99 14.50
N PRO A 703 -5.81 -13.93 15.33
CA PRO A 703 -6.88 -13.79 16.34
C PRO A 703 -8.29 -13.94 15.78
N ALA A 704 -8.54 -13.41 14.58
CA ALA A 704 -9.86 -13.47 13.90
C ALA A 704 -10.33 -14.90 13.57
N SER A 705 -9.38 -15.84 13.37
CA SER A 705 -9.69 -17.24 13.03
C SER A 705 -10.04 -18.11 14.22
N ILE A 706 -9.64 -17.73 15.44
CA ILE A 706 -9.78 -18.56 16.65
C ILE A 706 -11.24 -18.97 16.89
N GLY A 707 -12.17 -18.03 16.75
CA GLY A 707 -13.59 -18.31 16.99
C GLY A 707 -14.18 -19.36 16.03
N ALA A 708 -13.84 -19.26 14.75
CA ALA A 708 -14.30 -20.18 13.72
C ALA A 708 -13.74 -21.60 13.92
N VAL A 709 -12.41 -21.68 14.15
CA VAL A 709 -11.72 -22.96 14.43
C VAL A 709 -12.26 -23.60 15.69
N LYS A 710 -12.38 -22.82 16.78
CA LYS A 710 -12.94 -23.30 18.06
C LYS A 710 -14.36 -23.85 17.90
N SER A 711 -15.20 -23.13 17.14
CA SER A 711 -16.57 -23.58 16.87
C SER A 711 -16.63 -24.94 16.19
N LEU A 712 -15.69 -25.23 15.29
CA LEU A 712 -15.62 -26.52 14.62
C LEU A 712 -15.03 -27.59 15.54
N ILE A 713 -13.98 -27.30 16.30
CA ILE A 713 -13.37 -28.21 17.30
C ILE A 713 -14.44 -28.78 18.25
N LEU A 714 -15.29 -27.87 18.79
CA LEU A 714 -16.34 -28.27 19.74
C LEU A 714 -17.39 -29.22 19.16
N LYS A 715 -17.48 -29.30 17.85
CA LYS A 715 -18.41 -30.20 17.14
C LYS A 715 -17.76 -31.48 16.61
N THR A 716 -16.43 -31.53 16.54
CA THR A 716 -15.67 -32.60 15.89
C THR A 716 -15.35 -33.72 16.87
N ASN A 717 -15.52 -34.97 16.44
CA ASN A 717 -14.95 -36.16 17.03
C ASN A 717 -13.62 -36.45 16.27
N LEU A 718 -12.48 -36.27 16.92
CA LEU A 718 -11.18 -36.47 16.27
C LEU A 718 -10.87 -37.93 15.93
N LYS A 719 -11.40 -38.88 16.70
CA LYS A 719 -11.20 -40.28 16.43
C LYS A 719 -11.87 -40.70 15.13
N ASP A 720 -13.13 -40.33 14.95
CA ASP A 720 -13.88 -40.65 13.73
C ASP A 720 -13.25 -39.96 12.50
N LEU A 721 -12.89 -38.69 12.65
CA LEU A 721 -12.20 -37.94 11.57
C LEU A 721 -10.84 -38.57 11.20
N ARG A 722 -10.10 -39.09 12.18
CA ARG A 722 -8.84 -39.77 11.93
C ARG A 722 -9.03 -41.06 11.11
N GLU A 723 -10.04 -41.87 11.39
CA GLU A 723 -10.35 -43.07 10.63
C GLU A 723 -10.66 -42.75 9.16
N ILE A 724 -11.39 -41.64 8.91
CA ILE A 724 -11.64 -41.14 7.56
C ILE A 724 -10.34 -40.70 6.88
N ILE A 725 -9.51 -39.93 7.58
CA ILE A 725 -8.24 -39.47 7.04
C ILE A 725 -7.30 -40.64 6.73
N ASP A 726 -7.14 -41.60 7.64
CA ASP A 726 -6.29 -42.78 7.42
C ASP A 726 -6.77 -43.61 6.22
N THR A 727 -8.10 -43.75 6.04
CA THR A 727 -8.69 -44.37 4.87
C THR A 727 -8.41 -43.60 3.58
N ALA A 728 -8.58 -42.27 3.63
CA ALA A 728 -8.36 -41.39 2.49
C ALA A 728 -6.86 -41.35 2.08
N LEU A 729 -5.94 -41.42 3.03
CA LEU A 729 -4.49 -41.48 2.74
C LEU A 729 -4.09 -42.77 1.97
N LEU A 730 -4.87 -43.83 2.07
CA LEU A 730 -4.68 -45.08 1.37
C LEU A 730 -5.49 -45.20 0.07
N SER A 731 -6.35 -44.29 -0.24
CA SER A 731 -7.27 -44.34 -1.39
C SER A 731 -6.60 -44.21 -2.75
N GLY A 732 -5.36 -43.71 -2.80
CA GLY A 732 -4.68 -43.38 -4.05
C GLY A 732 -5.04 -42.03 -4.63
N GLU A 733 -5.94 -41.28 -3.97
CA GLU A 733 -6.30 -39.94 -4.36
C GLU A 733 -5.20 -38.89 -4.00
N GLN A 734 -5.17 -37.78 -4.72
CA GLN A 734 -4.18 -36.74 -4.49
C GLN A 734 -4.49 -35.89 -3.25
N SER A 735 -5.76 -35.67 -2.96
CA SER A 735 -6.23 -34.82 -1.85
C SER A 735 -7.32 -35.54 -1.04
N ILE A 736 -7.24 -35.41 0.29
CA ILE A 736 -8.30 -35.92 1.17
C ILE A 736 -9.49 -34.98 1.30
N ARG A 737 -9.44 -33.77 0.70
CA ARG A 737 -10.47 -32.74 0.85
C ARG A 737 -11.88 -33.20 0.52
N PRO A 738 -12.14 -33.95 -0.58
CA PRO A 738 -13.49 -34.46 -0.86
C PRO A 738 -14.04 -35.34 0.29
N PHE A 739 -13.25 -36.27 0.79
CA PHE A 739 -13.64 -37.19 1.87
C PHE A 739 -14.02 -36.44 3.15
N VAL A 740 -13.20 -35.46 3.51
CA VAL A 740 -13.42 -34.63 4.71
C VAL A 740 -14.65 -33.73 4.53
N SER A 741 -14.84 -33.15 3.35
CA SER A 741 -16.00 -32.30 3.05
C SER A 741 -17.30 -33.10 3.10
N ASP A 742 -17.32 -34.30 2.54
CA ASP A 742 -18.48 -35.20 2.57
C ASP A 742 -18.82 -35.63 4.00
N TRP A 743 -17.81 -35.92 4.81
CA TRP A 743 -17.99 -36.25 6.22
C TRP A 743 -18.63 -35.13 7.01
N PHE A 744 -18.16 -33.88 6.83
CA PHE A 744 -18.75 -32.72 7.48
C PHE A 744 -20.17 -32.43 6.99
N ALA A 745 -20.49 -32.68 5.72
CA ALA A 745 -21.84 -32.53 5.20
C ALA A 745 -22.84 -33.49 5.80
N GLN A 746 -22.39 -34.66 6.27
CA GLN A 746 -23.23 -35.67 6.94
C GLN A 746 -23.38 -35.41 8.45
N GLU A 747 -22.40 -34.77 9.11
CA GLU A 747 -22.37 -34.48 10.54
C GLU A 747 -23.06 -33.13 10.91
N THR A 748 -23.27 -32.21 9.94
CA THR A 748 -23.95 -30.92 10.14
C THR A 748 -25.40 -30.96 9.77
#